data_4ccfc0b8b4dd91849007226dbe4a4a21
#
_entry.id   4ccfc0b8b4dd91849007226dbe4a4a21
#
_cell.length_a   1.000
_cell.length_b   1.000
_cell.length_c   1.000
_cell.angle_alpha   90.00
_cell.angle_beta   90.00
_cell.angle_gamma   90.00
#
_symmetry.space_group_name_H-M   'P 1'
#
loop_
_entity.id
_entity.type
_entity.pdbx_description
1 polymer ?
#
loop_
_entity_poly.entity_id
_entity_poly.type
_entity_poly.pdbx_seq_one_letter_code
_entity_poly.pdbx_strand_id
1 'polypeptide(L)'
;MRRALLLVFLLGITGAIIWWLVRWNRDAPHAPDPWRAVPTTAAAIIHVPDPLNTWERFKSTSQTWNAWSAYPACHAVDSLMEVLRGKLEGERSELVVTITPAEDGFNLTLAWAFADPRAATGMEALVPGLGAGRQRIAATAALPAMEATITGGLFLLSTSTAELDEALARLDHSSAKADSLFSAARNSLGSNGDAHILLHTDRCKRLLNTWLTPEALAPLDGLDGWAALDLRARPEATLLSGMLFTQAVPRALRPVPGQGSCSANMGRVLPSGLTTHWQTCITDAARYHAEVVDTPSDLFATYGAWAYGSFGIAVAGDGRAWAVVPTDDPPRAVEALHTRCSSGCDTLSYRNVRMSRTPDTLALAAVWGAPFQRFVRPWWCLLGDRVVFSAEVNSLREAIDAWSDGSSFQQDTHSGALFQRYASDAAWTWWCDLSTGIEALRPRMRAAGTASADAHRTGWGASGAALLQLAPDAPGRYQVTACIGGTSGTLIGDGGSSPTASAGSARWSVSVGAPIIAGPFLLTDHLSRTKQVLVQDKKYRIHLITCTGKTLWQRELDGPVKGGVEQVDRYKNGKLQMILNTADRVYLIDRNGENVTGFPLSLPEKASAPLSVFDYDGRKDYRVLVPTVGARLLNFDIAGKVTEGWTPPRTPVVCTLPVEHLRIRGKDHLLLVDRNGGITVLDRRGAPRYTPKLAVKDAARVIGLEPGLEIGETRLIWEDVERNRLRGRLDGPVDTLTLDADSMLLNLPRLYPWAGTTEEPLPHSVVQDIDLDGVKERVTATTDGHVTVGAER
;
A
#
# COMPACT_ATOMS: atom_id res chain seq x y z
N MET A 1 -28.54 30.00 -43.79
CA MET A 1 -29.70 30.17 -42.92
C MET A 1 -30.12 28.89 -42.18
N ARG A 2 -30.45 27.76 -42.84
CA ARG A 2 -30.89 26.53 -42.14
C ARG A 2 -29.91 26.01 -41.06
N ARG A 3 -28.58 26.02 -41.28
CA ARG A 3 -27.57 25.56 -40.28
C ARG A 3 -27.45 26.50 -39.08
N ALA A 4 -27.61 27.80 -39.24
CA ALA A 4 -27.59 28.76 -38.14
C ALA A 4 -28.86 28.65 -37.27
N LEU A 5 -30.01 28.41 -37.85
CA LEU A 5 -31.27 28.15 -37.13
C LEU A 5 -31.20 26.85 -36.32
N LEU A 6 -30.56 25.79 -36.84
CA LEU A 6 -30.38 24.52 -36.16
C LEU A 6 -29.42 24.66 -34.96
N LEU A 7 -28.39 25.49 -35.07
CA LEU A 7 -27.43 25.79 -34.00
C LEU A 7 -28.10 26.58 -32.85
N VAL A 8 -28.93 27.59 -33.21
CA VAL A 8 -29.69 28.38 -32.22
C VAL A 8 -30.71 27.51 -31.49
N PHE A 9 -31.37 26.58 -32.20
CA PHE A 9 -32.34 25.66 -31.65
C PHE A 9 -31.67 24.65 -30.70
N LEU A 10 -30.50 24.09 -31.08
CA LEU A 10 -29.67 23.20 -30.22
C LEU A 10 -29.19 23.92 -28.98
N LEU A 11 -28.68 25.15 -29.08
CA LEU A 11 -28.27 25.98 -27.95
C LEU A 11 -29.45 26.28 -27.01
N GLY A 12 -30.66 26.54 -27.57
CA GLY A 12 -31.86 26.72 -26.78
C GLY A 12 -32.28 25.47 -25.99
N ILE A 13 -32.23 24.29 -26.61
CA ILE A 13 -32.50 23.02 -25.94
C ILE A 13 -31.45 22.72 -24.85
N THR A 14 -30.16 22.93 -25.16
CA THR A 14 -29.07 22.74 -24.21
C THR A 14 -29.21 23.66 -23.00
N GLY A 15 -29.56 24.95 -23.26
CA GLY A 15 -29.84 25.92 -22.20
C GLY A 15 -31.06 25.54 -21.35
N ALA A 16 -32.12 25.03 -21.94
CA ALA A 16 -33.31 24.55 -21.25
C ALA A 16 -33.01 23.29 -20.42
N ILE A 17 -32.21 22.36 -20.92
CA ILE A 17 -31.78 21.15 -20.18
C ILE A 17 -30.88 21.55 -19.01
N ILE A 18 -29.91 22.45 -19.20
CA ILE A 18 -29.07 22.97 -18.13
C ILE A 18 -29.91 23.71 -17.09
N TRP A 19 -30.82 24.57 -17.52
CA TRP A 19 -31.72 25.27 -16.60
C TRP A 19 -32.63 24.32 -15.82
N TRP A 20 -33.17 23.26 -16.46
CA TRP A 20 -33.99 22.24 -15.85
C TRP A 20 -33.19 21.40 -14.85
N LEU A 21 -31.94 21.00 -15.21
CA LEU A 21 -31.03 20.28 -14.33
C LEU A 21 -30.61 21.12 -13.13
N VAL A 22 -30.32 22.43 -13.32
CA VAL A 22 -30.00 23.35 -12.24
C VAL A 22 -31.20 23.57 -11.32
N ARG A 23 -32.39 23.67 -11.87
CA ARG A 23 -33.62 23.84 -11.09
C ARG A 23 -33.97 22.54 -10.35
N TRP A 24 -33.85 21.38 -10.99
CA TRP A 24 -34.04 20.09 -10.33
C TRP A 24 -33.06 19.90 -9.19
N ASN A 25 -31.80 20.24 -9.40
CA ASN A 25 -30.77 20.13 -8.34
C ASN A 25 -30.96 21.15 -7.22
N ARG A 26 -31.63 22.28 -7.45
CA ARG A 26 -32.00 23.25 -6.42
C ARG A 26 -33.24 22.85 -5.63
N ASP A 27 -34.17 22.15 -6.27
CA ASP A 27 -35.44 21.72 -5.65
C ASP A 27 -35.33 20.32 -5.02
N ALA A 28 -34.23 19.58 -5.24
CA ALA A 28 -33.93 18.35 -4.53
C ALA A 28 -33.66 18.68 -3.03
N PRO A 29 -34.33 18.00 -2.10
CA PRO A 29 -34.04 18.20 -0.68
C PRO A 29 -32.56 17.90 -0.44
N HIS A 30 -31.80 18.93 -0.07
CA HIS A 30 -30.39 18.77 0.19
C HIS A 30 -30.25 17.98 1.49
N ALA A 31 -29.45 16.89 1.45
CA ALA A 31 -29.08 16.20 2.67
C ALA A 31 -28.46 17.20 3.66
N PRO A 32 -28.89 17.22 4.91
CA PRO A 32 -28.31 18.10 5.90
C PRO A 32 -26.83 17.73 6.10
N ASP A 33 -25.97 18.74 6.19
CA ASP A 33 -24.52 18.54 6.41
C ASP A 33 -24.29 18.03 7.85
N PRO A 34 -23.89 16.75 8.06
CA PRO A 34 -23.70 16.19 9.40
C PRO A 34 -22.51 16.82 10.13
N TRP A 35 -21.61 17.50 9.43
CA TRP A 35 -20.49 18.23 10.01
C TRP A 35 -20.93 19.43 10.87
N ARG A 36 -22.12 19.94 10.64
CA ARG A 36 -22.67 21.02 11.47
C ARG A 36 -22.96 20.58 12.91
N ALA A 37 -23.17 19.26 13.12
CA ALA A 37 -23.40 18.71 14.45
C ALA A 37 -22.09 18.50 15.26
N VAL A 38 -20.91 18.62 14.63
CA VAL A 38 -19.62 18.36 15.27
C VAL A 38 -19.31 19.35 16.37
N PRO A 39 -19.04 18.91 17.63
CA PRO A 39 -18.69 19.79 18.74
C PRO A 39 -17.28 20.38 18.54
N THR A 40 -17.12 21.63 18.97
CA THR A 40 -15.81 22.31 18.96
C THR A 40 -14.81 21.69 19.92
N THR A 41 -15.29 20.84 20.85
CA THR A 41 -14.51 20.10 21.87
C THR A 41 -14.11 18.70 21.42
N ALA A 42 -14.50 18.25 20.22
CA ALA A 42 -14.18 16.92 19.73
C ALA A 42 -12.67 16.64 19.72
N ALA A 43 -12.28 15.49 20.27
CA ALA A 43 -10.92 14.97 20.21
C ALA A 43 -10.67 14.16 18.94
N ALA A 44 -11.67 13.37 18.54
CA ALA A 44 -11.63 12.60 17.31
C ALA A 44 -12.96 12.75 16.56
N ILE A 45 -12.86 12.81 15.23
CA ILE A 45 -13.99 12.84 14.30
C ILE A 45 -13.76 11.77 13.27
N ILE A 46 -14.72 10.86 13.12
CA ILE A 46 -14.70 9.82 12.11
C ILE A 46 -15.82 10.11 11.11
N HIS A 47 -15.46 10.37 9.88
CA HIS A 47 -16.39 10.62 8.79
C HIS A 47 -16.39 9.44 7.82
N VAL A 48 -17.56 8.89 7.53
CA VAL A 48 -17.77 7.76 6.65
C VAL A 48 -18.74 8.17 5.55
N PRO A 49 -18.24 8.40 4.31
CA PRO A 49 -19.07 8.86 3.19
C PRO A 49 -20.15 7.88 2.73
N ASP A 50 -19.96 6.59 2.99
CA ASP A 50 -20.88 5.52 2.64
C ASP A 50 -20.80 4.41 3.70
N PRO A 51 -21.47 4.58 4.87
CA PRO A 51 -21.28 3.74 6.03
C PRO A 51 -21.66 2.27 5.80
N LEU A 52 -22.77 1.98 5.12
CA LEU A 52 -23.23 0.60 4.92
C LEU A 52 -22.31 -0.20 3.99
N ASN A 53 -21.92 0.38 2.87
CA ASN A 53 -21.00 -0.28 1.93
C ASN A 53 -19.57 -0.33 2.47
N THR A 54 -19.11 0.70 3.19
CA THR A 54 -17.80 0.70 3.83
C THR A 54 -17.71 -0.39 4.89
N TRP A 55 -18.74 -0.54 5.73
CA TRP A 55 -18.77 -1.58 6.75
C TRP A 55 -18.68 -2.99 6.16
N GLU A 56 -19.47 -3.28 5.12
CA GLU A 56 -19.45 -4.59 4.46
C GLU A 56 -18.11 -4.87 3.78
N ARG A 57 -17.54 -3.87 3.11
CA ARG A 57 -16.23 -4.01 2.48
C ARG A 57 -15.15 -4.28 3.53
N PHE A 58 -15.20 -3.60 4.68
CA PHE A 58 -14.28 -3.84 5.79
C PHE A 58 -14.40 -5.27 6.32
N LYS A 59 -15.62 -5.74 6.57
CA LYS A 59 -15.89 -7.13 6.99
C LYS A 59 -15.39 -8.17 6.00
N SER A 60 -15.67 -7.96 4.72
CA SER A 60 -15.37 -8.95 3.68
C SER A 60 -13.91 -8.93 3.21
N THR A 61 -13.17 -7.85 3.47
CA THR A 61 -11.82 -7.65 2.92
C THR A 61 -10.74 -7.70 3.98
N SER A 62 -10.97 -7.14 5.18
CA SER A 62 -9.92 -6.92 6.17
C SER A 62 -9.77 -8.08 7.15
N GLN A 63 -8.56 -8.62 7.25
CA GLN A 63 -8.21 -9.59 8.30
C GLN A 63 -8.26 -8.96 9.71
N THR A 64 -8.05 -7.64 9.81
CA THR A 64 -8.19 -6.89 11.07
C THR A 64 -9.60 -7.02 11.63
N TRP A 65 -10.61 -7.23 10.78
CA TRP A 65 -11.98 -7.51 11.21
C TRP A 65 -12.06 -8.75 12.09
N ASN A 66 -11.34 -9.81 11.77
CA ASN A 66 -11.37 -11.06 12.54
C ASN A 66 -10.92 -10.85 13.99
N ALA A 67 -9.93 -9.96 14.20
CA ALA A 67 -9.49 -9.58 15.54
C ALA A 67 -10.52 -8.70 16.26
N TRP A 68 -11.14 -7.76 15.55
CA TRP A 68 -12.06 -6.78 16.12
C TRP A 68 -13.47 -7.33 16.32
N SER A 69 -13.92 -8.27 15.49
CA SER A 69 -15.24 -8.90 15.64
C SER A 69 -15.40 -9.68 16.95
N ALA A 70 -14.30 -10.04 17.62
CA ALA A 70 -14.34 -10.66 18.94
C ALA A 70 -14.76 -9.68 20.06
N TYR A 71 -14.71 -8.35 19.80
CA TYR A 71 -15.15 -7.37 20.80
C TYR A 71 -16.67 -7.25 20.83
N PRO A 72 -17.31 -7.31 22.00
CA PRO A 72 -18.78 -7.23 22.12
C PRO A 72 -19.36 -5.98 21.48
N ALA A 73 -18.67 -4.83 21.57
CA ALA A 73 -19.10 -3.58 20.94
C ALA A 73 -19.09 -3.67 19.41
N CYS A 74 -18.04 -4.28 18.81
CA CYS A 74 -17.97 -4.47 17.36
C CYS A 74 -19.06 -5.43 16.86
N HIS A 75 -19.34 -6.49 17.61
CA HIS A 75 -20.43 -7.42 17.31
C HIS A 75 -21.81 -6.74 17.37
N ALA A 76 -22.02 -5.89 18.38
CA ALA A 76 -23.28 -5.12 18.51
C ALA A 76 -23.47 -4.16 17.34
N VAL A 77 -22.40 -3.43 16.95
CA VAL A 77 -22.43 -2.53 15.78
C VAL A 77 -22.66 -3.33 14.49
N ASP A 78 -22.06 -4.51 14.32
CA ASP A 78 -22.27 -5.36 13.15
C ASP A 78 -23.72 -5.80 13.00
N SER A 79 -24.33 -6.31 14.08
CA SER A 79 -25.74 -6.69 14.11
C SER A 79 -26.67 -5.50 13.78
N LEU A 80 -26.32 -4.31 14.26
CA LEU A 80 -27.00 -3.05 13.96
C LEU A 80 -26.93 -2.71 12.46
N MET A 81 -25.73 -2.78 11.88
CA MET A 81 -25.49 -2.47 10.47
C MET A 81 -26.20 -3.44 9.54
N GLU A 82 -26.35 -4.71 9.93
CA GLU A 82 -27.13 -5.69 9.17
C GLU A 82 -28.63 -5.38 9.15
N VAL A 83 -29.21 -5.00 10.31
CA VAL A 83 -30.61 -4.58 10.39
C VAL A 83 -30.85 -3.34 9.51
N LEU A 84 -29.95 -2.35 9.57
CA LEU A 84 -30.04 -1.13 8.78
C LEU A 84 -29.93 -1.38 7.28
N ARG A 85 -29.04 -2.28 6.87
CA ARG A 85 -28.87 -2.62 5.47
C ARG A 85 -30.19 -3.08 4.84
N GLY A 86 -30.92 -3.97 5.51
CA GLY A 86 -32.22 -4.44 5.01
C GLY A 86 -33.30 -3.34 4.90
N LYS A 87 -33.11 -2.19 5.57
CA LYS A 87 -34.08 -1.08 5.58
C LYS A 87 -33.64 0.11 4.71
N LEU A 88 -32.34 0.29 4.49
CA LEU A 88 -31.75 1.45 3.83
C LEU A 88 -30.99 1.04 2.55
N GLU A 89 -31.31 -0.13 1.97
CA GLU A 89 -30.67 -0.62 0.76
C GLU A 89 -30.84 0.36 -0.40
N GLY A 90 -29.73 0.77 -1.01
CA GLY A 90 -29.71 1.73 -2.13
C GLY A 90 -29.73 3.21 -1.71
N GLU A 91 -29.94 3.53 -0.43
CA GLU A 91 -29.90 4.90 0.05
C GLU A 91 -28.47 5.40 0.21
N ARG A 92 -28.18 6.58 -0.33
CA ARG A 92 -26.94 7.29 -0.07
C ARG A 92 -27.00 7.97 1.28
N SER A 93 -26.01 7.77 2.09
CA SER A 93 -25.93 8.33 3.43
C SER A 93 -24.50 8.66 3.80
N GLU A 94 -24.33 9.61 4.73
CA GLU A 94 -23.05 10.09 5.24
C GLU A 94 -23.11 10.12 6.77
N LEU A 95 -22.10 9.56 7.41
CA LEU A 95 -22.02 9.40 8.85
C LEU A 95 -20.82 10.16 9.40
N VAL A 96 -21.07 10.96 10.42
CA VAL A 96 -20.03 11.58 11.26
C VAL A 96 -20.18 11.11 12.68
N VAL A 97 -19.11 10.55 13.24
CA VAL A 97 -19.01 10.14 14.65
C VAL A 97 -17.96 10.99 15.32
N THR A 98 -18.31 11.56 16.46
CA THR A 98 -17.40 12.39 17.27
C THR A 98 -17.15 11.77 18.62
N ILE A 99 -15.92 11.87 19.09
CA ILE A 99 -15.48 11.44 20.41
C ILE A 99 -14.98 12.66 21.17
N THR A 100 -15.59 12.93 22.32
CA THR A 100 -15.31 14.10 23.14
C THR A 100 -14.83 13.65 24.52
N PRO A 101 -13.74 14.21 25.09
CA PRO A 101 -13.30 13.89 26.43
C PRO A 101 -14.37 14.25 27.48
N ALA A 102 -14.59 13.37 28.46
CA ALA A 102 -15.43 13.55 29.63
C ALA A 102 -14.63 13.31 30.92
N GLU A 103 -15.18 13.68 32.08
CA GLU A 103 -14.50 13.52 33.38
C GLU A 103 -14.10 12.06 33.64
N ASP A 104 -14.99 11.10 33.37
CA ASP A 104 -14.82 9.67 33.58
C ASP A 104 -14.72 8.86 32.29
N GLY A 105 -14.11 9.42 31.22
CA GLY A 105 -13.95 8.70 29.97
C GLY A 105 -14.19 9.58 28.74
N PHE A 106 -15.21 9.22 27.94
CA PHE A 106 -15.54 9.96 26.72
C PHE A 106 -17.05 9.91 26.43
N ASN A 107 -17.51 10.93 25.73
CA ASN A 107 -18.81 10.96 25.11
C ASN A 107 -18.71 10.65 23.64
N LEU A 108 -19.74 10.04 23.11
CA LEU A 108 -19.88 9.65 21.72
C LEU A 108 -21.12 10.33 21.15
N THR A 109 -20.95 11.10 20.06
CA THR A 109 -22.06 11.69 19.32
C THR A 109 -21.97 11.29 17.86
N LEU A 110 -23.10 10.86 17.31
CA LEU A 110 -23.22 10.34 15.96
C LEU A 110 -24.26 11.19 15.23
N ALA A 111 -23.88 11.65 14.03
CA ALA A 111 -24.75 12.38 13.10
C ALA A 111 -24.78 11.64 11.75
N TRP A 112 -25.94 11.10 11.40
CA TRP A 112 -26.13 10.32 10.18
C TRP A 112 -27.12 11.03 9.25
N ALA A 113 -26.62 11.52 8.12
CA ALA A 113 -27.37 12.21 7.09
C ALA A 113 -27.76 11.24 5.96
N PHE A 114 -28.97 11.39 5.43
CA PHE A 114 -29.48 10.62 4.31
C PHE A 114 -29.75 11.53 3.12
N ALA A 115 -29.44 11.07 1.90
CA ALA A 115 -29.68 11.84 0.68
C ALA A 115 -31.18 12.14 0.48
N ASP A 116 -32.06 11.17 0.79
CA ASP A 116 -33.48 11.43 0.99
C ASP A 116 -33.76 11.60 2.50
N PRO A 117 -34.16 12.79 2.95
CA PRO A 117 -34.50 13.02 4.36
C PRO A 117 -35.56 12.07 4.93
N ARG A 118 -36.39 11.48 4.08
CA ARG A 118 -37.41 10.51 4.49
C ARG A 118 -36.80 9.18 4.92
N ALA A 119 -35.64 8.82 4.39
CA ALA A 119 -34.93 7.60 4.76
C ALA A 119 -34.50 7.60 6.24
N ALA A 120 -34.34 8.79 6.85
CA ALA A 120 -34.09 8.90 8.29
C ALA A 120 -35.19 8.26 9.16
N THR A 121 -36.42 8.18 8.68
CA THR A 121 -37.50 7.48 9.39
C THR A 121 -37.26 5.96 9.44
N GLY A 122 -36.43 5.39 8.56
CA GLY A 122 -36.00 4.00 8.63
C GLY A 122 -35.23 3.68 9.93
N MET A 123 -34.67 4.69 10.59
CA MET A 123 -34.01 4.56 11.89
C MET A 123 -34.99 4.25 13.04
N GLU A 124 -36.31 4.42 12.84
CA GLU A 124 -37.34 3.95 13.79
C GLU A 124 -37.31 2.43 13.98
N ALA A 125 -36.78 1.70 13.03
CA ALA A 125 -36.56 0.26 13.17
C ALA A 125 -35.56 -0.09 14.28
N LEU A 126 -34.64 0.85 14.59
CA LEU A 126 -33.65 0.72 15.66
C LEU A 126 -34.14 1.32 16.98
N VAL A 127 -34.83 2.45 16.89
CA VAL A 127 -35.30 3.21 18.05
C VAL A 127 -36.76 3.55 17.83
N PRO A 128 -37.69 2.73 18.33
CA PRO A 128 -39.12 2.99 18.18
C PRO A 128 -39.54 4.31 18.82
N GLY A 129 -40.37 5.08 18.12
CA GLY A 129 -40.92 6.32 18.60
C GLY A 129 -40.10 7.57 18.29
N LEU A 130 -39.02 7.45 17.48
CA LEU A 130 -38.20 8.61 17.05
C LEU A 130 -38.99 9.69 16.33
N GLY A 131 -40.04 9.32 15.58
CA GLY A 131 -40.91 10.28 14.90
C GLY A 131 -41.77 11.13 15.87
N ALA A 132 -41.92 10.72 17.12
CA ALA A 132 -42.62 11.46 18.18
C ALA A 132 -41.70 12.39 18.97
N GLY A 133 -40.37 12.39 18.68
CA GLY A 133 -39.37 13.23 19.35
C GLY A 133 -38.19 12.45 19.94
N ARG A 134 -37.47 13.05 20.85
CA ARG A 134 -36.28 12.48 21.50
C ARG A 134 -36.63 11.19 22.24
N GLN A 135 -35.82 10.14 22.02
CA GLN A 135 -35.96 8.84 22.66
C GLN A 135 -34.71 8.47 23.43
N ARG A 136 -34.90 7.83 24.59
CA ARG A 136 -33.79 7.30 25.40
C ARG A 136 -33.63 5.80 25.14
N ILE A 137 -32.41 5.41 24.83
CA ILE A 137 -32.00 4.04 24.65
C ILE A 137 -31.30 3.57 25.93
N ALA A 138 -31.82 2.53 26.55
CA ALA A 138 -31.23 1.97 27.77
C ALA A 138 -29.87 1.36 27.51
N ALA A 139 -28.98 1.40 28.50
CA ALA A 139 -27.69 0.72 28.43
C ALA A 139 -27.89 -0.80 28.27
N THR A 140 -27.00 -1.41 27.52
CA THR A 140 -26.86 -2.87 27.38
C THR A 140 -25.51 -3.33 27.91
N ALA A 141 -25.25 -4.63 27.93
CA ALA A 141 -23.93 -5.16 28.30
C ALA A 141 -22.81 -4.68 27.35
N ALA A 142 -23.15 -4.31 26.11
CA ALA A 142 -22.18 -3.91 25.06
C ALA A 142 -22.17 -2.42 24.76
N LEU A 143 -23.23 -1.68 25.06
CA LEU A 143 -23.40 -0.28 24.70
C LEU A 143 -23.91 0.53 25.88
N PRO A 144 -23.42 1.78 26.12
CA PRO A 144 -23.90 2.67 27.16
C PRO A 144 -25.32 3.16 26.87
N ALA A 145 -25.94 3.79 27.85
CA ALA A 145 -27.21 4.50 27.64
C ALA A 145 -26.99 5.68 26.67
N MET A 146 -27.92 5.90 25.76
CA MET A 146 -27.84 6.91 24.71
C MET A 146 -29.19 7.63 24.55
N GLU A 147 -29.15 8.81 23.95
CA GLU A 147 -30.35 9.53 23.51
C GLU A 147 -30.28 9.74 21.99
N ALA A 148 -31.43 9.56 21.32
CA ALA A 148 -31.55 9.70 19.89
C ALA A 148 -32.69 10.66 19.51
N THR A 149 -32.54 11.34 18.37
CA THR A 149 -33.56 12.16 17.75
C THR A 149 -33.38 12.27 16.24
N ILE A 150 -34.44 12.64 15.52
CA ILE A 150 -34.38 12.96 14.09
C ILE A 150 -34.76 14.42 13.91
N THR A 151 -33.94 15.14 13.14
CA THR A 151 -34.23 16.53 12.78
C THR A 151 -33.80 16.82 11.34
N GLY A 152 -34.73 17.34 10.51
CA GLY A 152 -34.42 17.72 9.12
C GLY A 152 -33.84 16.65 8.23
N GLY A 153 -34.04 15.36 8.51
CA GLY A 153 -33.44 14.24 7.78
C GLY A 153 -32.07 13.79 8.30
N LEU A 154 -31.66 14.33 9.44
CA LEU A 154 -30.45 13.95 10.17
C LEU A 154 -30.85 13.12 11.39
N PHE A 155 -30.33 11.92 11.52
CA PHE A 155 -30.41 11.13 12.73
C PHE A 155 -29.24 11.47 13.64
N LEU A 156 -29.55 11.86 14.88
CA LEU A 156 -28.58 12.18 15.92
C LEU A 156 -28.69 11.17 17.06
N LEU A 157 -27.54 10.70 17.54
CA LEU A 157 -27.42 9.80 18.67
C LEU A 157 -26.26 10.27 19.56
N SER A 158 -26.44 10.36 20.89
CA SER A 158 -25.36 10.71 21.80
C SER A 158 -25.44 9.95 23.12
N THR A 159 -24.27 9.68 23.71
CA THR A 159 -24.15 9.18 25.08
C THR A 159 -24.33 10.28 26.13
N SER A 160 -24.34 11.55 25.69
CA SER A 160 -24.50 12.71 26.54
C SER A 160 -25.67 13.57 26.08
N THR A 161 -26.64 13.81 26.96
CA THR A 161 -27.78 14.75 26.74
C THR A 161 -27.29 16.13 26.39
N ALA A 162 -26.27 16.64 27.12
CA ALA A 162 -25.72 17.98 26.90
C ALA A 162 -25.07 18.12 25.50
N GLU A 163 -24.34 17.12 25.04
CA GLU A 163 -23.76 17.16 23.70
C GLU A 163 -24.80 17.06 22.59
N LEU A 164 -25.87 16.27 22.81
CA LEU A 164 -27.00 16.21 21.88
C LEU A 164 -27.70 17.56 21.76
N ASP A 165 -27.94 18.27 22.90
CA ASP A 165 -28.53 19.59 22.92
C ASP A 165 -27.62 20.62 22.20
N GLU A 166 -26.32 20.57 22.45
CA GLU A 166 -25.34 21.41 21.76
C GLU A 166 -25.28 21.13 20.26
N ALA A 167 -25.36 19.85 19.82
CA ALA A 167 -25.43 19.50 18.42
C ALA A 167 -26.68 20.06 17.73
N LEU A 168 -27.84 19.97 18.38
CA LEU A 168 -29.09 20.56 17.91
C LEU A 168 -28.99 22.08 17.81
N ALA A 169 -28.46 22.75 18.83
CA ALA A 169 -28.27 24.18 18.82
C ALA A 169 -27.35 24.65 17.68
N ARG A 170 -26.31 23.88 17.34
CA ARG A 170 -25.42 24.21 16.22
C ARG A 170 -26.10 24.05 14.86
N LEU A 171 -27.06 23.14 14.73
CA LEU A 171 -27.82 22.99 13.47
C LEU A 171 -28.69 24.21 13.19
N ASP A 172 -29.22 24.87 14.25
CA ASP A 172 -30.09 26.02 14.12
C ASP A 172 -29.32 27.35 13.89
N HIS A 173 -28.03 27.38 14.31
CA HIS A 173 -27.22 28.61 14.20
C HIS A 173 -26.11 28.46 13.17
N SER A 174 -25.92 29.45 12.30
CA SER A 174 -24.79 29.44 11.35
C SER A 174 -23.46 29.66 12.07
N SER A 175 -22.68 28.63 12.12
CA SER A 175 -21.25 28.49 12.36
C SER A 175 -20.56 29.44 13.33
N ALA A 176 -20.12 28.90 14.47
CA ALA A 176 -18.92 29.40 15.15
C ALA A 176 -17.75 29.49 14.14
N LYS A 177 -16.86 30.50 14.24
CA LYS A 177 -15.65 30.62 13.44
C LYS A 177 -14.86 29.30 13.57
N ALA A 178 -14.79 28.54 12.51
CA ALA A 178 -14.01 27.32 12.48
C ALA A 178 -12.54 27.65 12.77
N ASP A 179 -11.90 26.83 13.61
CA ASP A 179 -10.46 26.87 13.83
C ASP A 179 -9.76 26.77 12.48
N SER A 180 -8.79 27.63 12.22
CA SER A 180 -8.06 27.67 10.96
C SER A 180 -7.30 26.36 10.68
N LEU A 181 -6.75 25.73 11.73
CA LEU A 181 -6.08 24.43 11.63
C LEU A 181 -7.08 23.31 11.34
N PHE A 182 -8.26 23.32 11.97
CA PHE A 182 -9.32 22.37 11.66
C PHE A 182 -9.78 22.49 10.21
N SER A 183 -9.97 23.73 9.72
CA SER A 183 -10.36 23.97 8.34
C SER A 183 -9.29 23.48 7.35
N ALA A 184 -8.01 23.73 7.61
CA ALA A 184 -6.91 23.24 6.80
C ALA A 184 -6.85 21.71 6.79
N ALA A 185 -6.99 21.07 7.96
CA ALA A 185 -7.02 19.64 8.13
C ALA A 185 -8.19 19.00 7.37
N ARG A 186 -9.41 19.50 7.55
CA ARG A 186 -10.60 19.00 6.84
C ARG A 186 -10.45 19.13 5.32
N ASN A 187 -9.90 20.23 4.81
CA ASN A 187 -9.69 20.45 3.38
C ASN A 187 -8.58 19.58 2.79
N SER A 188 -7.72 18.98 3.60
CA SER A 188 -6.67 18.08 3.15
C SER A 188 -7.13 16.62 2.96
N LEU A 189 -8.35 16.28 3.40
CA LEU A 189 -8.90 14.93 3.24
C LEU A 189 -9.08 14.59 1.77
N GLY A 190 -8.71 13.36 1.41
CA GLY A 190 -8.84 12.84 0.06
C GLY A 190 -10.29 12.45 -0.28
N SER A 191 -10.59 12.28 -1.55
CA SER A 191 -11.92 11.82 -2.02
C SER A 191 -12.07 10.30 -2.09
N ASN A 192 -11.00 9.54 -1.86
CA ASN A 192 -10.92 8.10 -2.14
C ASN A 192 -10.68 7.22 -0.89
N GLY A 193 -10.87 7.75 0.32
CA GLY A 193 -10.82 6.99 1.58
C GLY A 193 -12.07 6.14 1.78
N ASP A 194 -11.95 5.03 2.51
CA ASP A 194 -13.09 4.28 3.01
C ASP A 194 -13.79 5.06 4.14
N ALA A 195 -13.00 5.75 4.94
CA ALA A 195 -13.40 6.70 5.94
C ALA A 195 -12.30 7.77 6.11
N HIS A 196 -12.64 8.84 6.82
CA HIS A 196 -11.73 9.92 7.17
C HIS A 196 -11.69 10.07 8.69
N ILE A 197 -10.50 10.27 9.25
CA ILE A 197 -10.31 10.44 10.69
C ILE A 197 -9.59 11.77 10.93
N LEU A 198 -10.21 12.65 11.70
CA LEU A 198 -9.56 13.86 12.20
C LEU A 198 -9.29 13.70 13.70
N LEU A 199 -8.08 13.96 14.12
CA LEU A 199 -7.64 13.85 15.51
C LEU A 199 -7.06 15.17 15.98
N HIS A 200 -7.60 15.73 17.05
CA HIS A 200 -7.00 16.85 17.75
C HIS A 200 -6.01 16.32 18.77
N THR A 201 -4.75 16.56 18.57
CA THR A 201 -3.67 15.89 19.31
C THR A 201 -3.71 16.12 20.83
N ASP A 202 -3.88 17.35 21.30
CA ASP A 202 -3.97 17.65 22.74
C ASP A 202 -5.23 17.04 23.39
N ARG A 203 -6.38 17.08 22.69
CA ARG A 203 -7.63 16.50 23.22
C ARG A 203 -7.57 14.97 23.22
N CYS A 204 -6.93 14.34 22.21
CA CYS A 204 -6.66 12.91 22.22
C CYS A 204 -5.76 12.52 23.39
N LYS A 205 -4.75 13.35 23.73
CA LYS A 205 -3.95 13.14 24.93
C LYS A 205 -4.79 13.14 26.21
N ARG A 206 -5.78 14.04 26.31
CA ARG A 206 -6.73 14.07 27.46
C ARG A 206 -7.57 12.80 27.51
N LEU A 207 -8.03 12.28 26.35
CA LEU A 207 -8.72 10.99 26.31
C LEU A 207 -7.82 9.85 26.80
N LEU A 208 -6.59 9.77 26.31
CA LEU A 208 -5.64 8.74 26.70
C LEU A 208 -5.27 8.78 28.19
N ASN A 209 -5.39 9.93 28.85
CA ASN A 209 -5.16 10.07 30.29
C ASN A 209 -6.14 9.24 31.16
N THR A 210 -7.25 8.78 30.61
CA THR A 210 -8.15 7.83 31.27
C THR A 210 -7.48 6.46 31.47
N TRP A 211 -6.62 6.05 30.52
CA TRP A 211 -6.01 4.72 30.50
C TRP A 211 -4.52 4.73 30.83
N LEU A 212 -3.81 5.84 30.57
CA LEU A 212 -2.35 5.93 30.70
C LEU A 212 -1.96 6.95 31.77
N THR A 213 -0.81 6.76 32.37
CA THR A 213 -0.24 7.70 33.35
C THR A 213 0.32 8.94 32.62
N PRO A 214 0.47 10.08 33.32
CA PRO A 214 1.08 11.28 32.75
C PRO A 214 2.49 11.04 32.18
N GLU A 215 3.28 10.18 32.83
CA GLU A 215 4.63 9.83 32.39
C GLU A 215 4.62 9.10 31.04
N ALA A 216 3.60 8.26 30.79
CA ALA A 216 3.41 7.61 29.50
C ALA A 216 3.06 8.60 28.40
N LEU A 217 2.36 9.65 28.73
CA LEU A 217 1.88 10.69 27.80
C LEU A 217 2.84 11.87 27.63
N ALA A 218 3.88 11.98 28.49
CA ALA A 218 4.85 13.06 28.43
C ALA A 218 5.54 13.23 27.05
N PRO A 219 5.80 12.17 26.24
CA PRO A 219 6.32 12.35 24.89
C PRO A 219 5.42 13.16 23.93
N LEU A 220 4.14 13.26 24.25
CA LEU A 220 3.14 14.03 23.48
C LEU A 220 2.97 15.47 23.99
N ASP A 221 3.68 15.88 25.05
CA ASP A 221 3.58 17.21 25.61
C ASP A 221 4.03 18.27 24.60
N GLY A 222 3.16 19.28 24.43
CA GLY A 222 3.40 20.36 23.47
C GLY A 222 3.01 20.02 22.02
N LEU A 223 2.42 18.85 21.75
CA LEU A 223 1.82 18.59 20.45
C LEU A 223 0.39 19.11 20.43
N ASP A 224 0.17 20.23 19.74
CA ASP A 224 -1.13 20.86 19.58
C ASP A 224 -1.43 21.10 18.11
N GLY A 225 -2.49 20.45 17.62
CA GLY A 225 -2.88 20.53 16.22
C GLY A 225 -3.92 19.50 15.80
N TRP A 226 -4.16 19.42 14.51
CA TRP A 226 -5.08 18.48 13.88
C TRP A 226 -4.36 17.53 12.90
N ALA A 227 -4.55 16.24 13.07
CA ALA A 227 -4.22 15.24 12.07
C ALA A 227 -5.49 14.90 11.28
N ALA A 228 -5.39 14.93 9.95
CA ALA A 228 -6.44 14.53 9.01
C ALA A 228 -5.96 13.35 8.20
N LEU A 229 -6.61 12.20 8.35
CA LEU A 229 -6.15 10.91 7.86
C LEU A 229 -7.25 10.23 7.04
N ASP A 230 -6.92 9.78 5.85
CA ASP A 230 -7.75 8.88 5.04
C ASP A 230 -7.51 7.44 5.50
N LEU A 231 -8.57 6.77 5.91
CA LEU A 231 -8.55 5.35 6.27
C LEU A 231 -8.81 4.51 5.03
N ARG A 232 -8.04 3.44 4.86
CA ARG A 232 -8.21 2.43 3.82
C ARG A 232 -8.06 1.04 4.40
N ALA A 233 -9.12 0.24 4.30
CA ALA A 233 -9.06 -1.16 4.65
C ALA A 233 -8.32 -1.95 3.56
N ARG A 234 -7.31 -2.74 3.97
CA ARG A 234 -6.60 -3.69 3.14
C ARG A 234 -6.82 -5.09 3.70
N PRO A 235 -6.60 -6.16 2.90
CA PRO A 235 -6.74 -7.51 3.43
C PRO A 235 -5.91 -7.74 4.70
N GLU A 236 -4.67 -7.32 4.71
CA GLU A 236 -3.70 -7.58 5.77
C GLU A 236 -3.52 -6.44 6.78
N ALA A 237 -3.99 -5.23 6.48
CA ALA A 237 -3.79 -4.07 7.35
C ALA A 237 -4.85 -2.98 7.15
N THR A 238 -5.07 -2.19 8.18
CA THR A 238 -5.79 -0.91 8.10
C THR A 238 -4.77 0.21 7.95
N LEU A 239 -4.83 0.96 6.85
CA LEU A 239 -3.94 2.06 6.52
C LEU A 239 -4.58 3.39 6.84
N LEU A 240 -3.78 4.30 7.38
CA LEU A 240 -4.11 5.69 7.62
C LEU A 240 -3.05 6.55 6.95
N SER A 241 -3.43 7.47 6.09
CA SER A 241 -2.50 8.38 5.42
C SER A 241 -3.08 9.77 5.30
N GLY A 242 -2.27 10.80 5.54
CA GLY A 242 -2.75 12.16 5.46
C GLY A 242 -1.77 13.17 6.02
N MET A 243 -2.28 14.21 6.66
CA MET A 243 -1.49 15.37 7.09
C MET A 243 -1.75 15.70 8.56
N LEU A 244 -0.68 16.06 9.26
CA LEU A 244 -0.73 16.71 10.58
C LEU A 244 -0.43 18.19 10.40
N PHE A 245 -1.33 19.03 10.90
CA PHE A 245 -1.19 20.48 11.00
C PHE A 245 -1.00 20.85 12.46
N THR A 246 0.13 21.46 12.82
CA THR A 246 0.43 21.81 14.20
C THR A 246 1.17 23.13 14.31
N GLN A 247 0.94 23.85 15.41
CA GLN A 247 1.67 25.07 15.74
C GLN A 247 2.91 24.80 16.61
N ALA A 248 2.93 23.65 17.28
CA ALA A 248 4.04 23.24 18.13
C ALA A 248 4.25 21.74 18.06
N VAL A 249 5.49 21.32 18.16
CA VAL A 249 5.90 19.91 18.22
C VAL A 249 6.56 19.59 19.56
N PRO A 250 6.39 18.37 20.09
CA PRO A 250 7.08 17.92 21.29
C PRO A 250 8.59 18.02 21.13
N ARG A 251 9.30 18.14 22.24
CA ARG A 251 10.77 18.18 22.25
C ARG A 251 11.39 17.00 21.49
N ALA A 252 10.84 15.81 21.60
CA ALA A 252 11.31 14.62 20.91
C ALA A 252 11.20 14.70 19.38
N LEU A 253 10.31 15.51 18.83
CA LEU A 253 10.09 15.69 17.40
C LEU A 253 10.67 17.01 16.85
N ARG A 254 11.23 17.88 17.70
CA ARG A 254 11.83 19.16 17.28
C ARG A 254 12.90 19.02 16.20
N PRO A 255 13.77 17.98 16.24
CA PRO A 255 14.78 17.82 15.21
C PRO A 255 14.21 17.42 13.84
N VAL A 256 13.02 16.78 13.80
CA VAL A 256 12.44 16.21 12.59
C VAL A 256 12.30 17.21 11.44
N PRO A 257 11.82 18.45 11.63
CA PRO A 257 11.71 19.44 10.55
C PRO A 257 13.03 19.87 9.94
N GLY A 258 14.13 19.73 10.68
CA GLY A 258 15.47 20.13 10.27
C GLY A 258 16.27 19.05 9.58
N GLN A 259 15.74 17.83 9.55
CA GLN A 259 16.35 16.65 8.94
C GLN A 259 15.58 16.25 7.69
N GLY A 260 16.23 15.60 6.74
CA GLY A 260 15.58 15.03 5.58
C GLY A 260 14.79 13.75 5.93
N SER A 261 14.20 13.15 4.92
CA SER A 261 13.66 11.80 5.00
C SER A 261 14.69 10.78 4.49
N CYS A 262 14.77 9.63 5.13
CA CYS A 262 15.60 8.52 4.70
C CYS A 262 14.89 7.19 4.89
N SER A 263 15.39 6.17 4.19
CA SER A 263 14.83 4.82 4.28
C SER A 263 14.92 4.27 5.70
N ALA A 264 13.84 3.73 6.16
CA ALA A 264 13.74 3.10 7.46
C ALA A 264 14.41 1.71 7.43
N ASN A 265 15.74 1.68 7.59
CA ASN A 265 16.56 0.48 7.39
C ASN A 265 17.37 0.03 8.62
N MET A 266 17.08 0.58 9.79
CA MET A 266 17.75 0.23 11.05
C MET A 266 17.59 -1.27 11.39
N GLY A 267 16.46 -1.86 11.00
CA GLY A 267 16.14 -3.26 11.26
C GLY A 267 17.06 -4.30 10.60
N ARG A 268 17.95 -3.88 9.68
CA ARG A 268 18.89 -4.81 9.00
C ARG A 268 19.93 -5.43 9.92
N VAL A 269 20.22 -4.79 11.03
CA VAL A 269 21.23 -5.25 12.03
C VAL A 269 20.60 -5.61 13.37
N LEU A 270 19.28 -5.69 13.45
CA LEU A 270 18.56 -5.99 14.68
C LEU A 270 18.01 -7.41 14.63
N PRO A 271 17.98 -8.14 15.77
CA PRO A 271 17.36 -9.45 15.82
C PRO A 271 15.85 -9.38 15.60
N SER A 272 15.21 -10.47 15.21
CA SER A 272 13.76 -10.65 15.25
C SER A 272 13.23 -10.64 16.70
N GLY A 273 11.90 -10.55 16.87
CA GLY A 273 11.29 -10.58 18.22
C GLY A 273 11.39 -9.27 18.99
N LEU A 274 11.49 -8.15 18.29
CA LEU A 274 11.39 -6.82 18.89
C LEU A 274 9.96 -6.56 19.36
N THR A 275 9.83 -5.83 20.46
CA THR A 275 8.55 -5.29 20.93
C THR A 275 8.27 -3.94 20.30
N THR A 276 9.29 -3.08 20.25
CA THR A 276 9.15 -1.75 19.65
C THR A 276 10.49 -1.24 19.18
N HIS A 277 10.46 -0.45 18.13
CA HIS A 277 11.59 0.39 17.78
C HIS A 277 11.10 1.74 17.23
N TRP A 278 11.92 2.74 17.43
CA TRP A 278 11.77 4.02 16.74
C TRP A 278 13.09 4.42 16.10
N GLN A 279 12.98 5.11 15.00
CA GLN A 279 14.14 5.63 14.28
C GLN A 279 13.83 7.01 13.71
N THR A 280 14.86 7.82 13.58
CA THR A 280 14.79 9.13 12.95
C THR A 280 15.89 9.27 11.91
N CYS A 281 15.64 10.06 10.87
CA CYS A 281 16.63 10.37 9.85
C CYS A 281 17.61 11.42 10.39
N ILE A 282 18.91 11.24 10.19
CA ILE A 282 19.94 12.23 10.42
C ILE A 282 20.61 12.56 9.08
N THR A 283 20.48 13.79 8.64
CA THR A 283 21.21 14.36 7.51
C THR A 283 22.21 15.43 7.97
N ASP A 284 21.97 16.00 9.16
CA ASP A 284 22.85 16.95 9.85
C ASP A 284 22.87 16.59 11.35
N ALA A 285 23.90 15.84 11.75
CA ALA A 285 24.09 15.38 13.12
C ALA A 285 24.35 16.53 14.11
N ALA A 286 25.04 17.59 13.69
CA ALA A 286 25.34 18.73 14.56
C ALA A 286 24.07 19.53 14.89
N ARG A 287 23.24 19.74 13.90
CA ARG A 287 21.94 20.39 14.07
C ARG A 287 21.03 19.55 14.96
N TYR A 288 20.96 18.22 14.72
CA TYR A 288 20.18 17.34 15.57
C TYR A 288 20.61 17.42 17.03
N HIS A 289 21.93 17.34 17.30
CA HIS A 289 22.52 17.45 18.62
C HIS A 289 22.11 18.76 19.31
N ALA A 290 22.25 19.88 18.63
CA ALA A 290 21.88 21.20 19.16
C ALA A 290 20.39 21.34 19.53
N GLU A 291 19.51 20.58 18.91
CA GLU A 291 18.07 20.63 19.18
C GLU A 291 17.61 19.67 20.29
N VAL A 292 18.35 18.57 20.54
CA VAL A 292 17.97 17.57 21.58
C VAL A 292 18.70 17.76 22.91
N VAL A 293 19.82 18.48 22.91
CA VAL A 293 20.67 18.68 24.11
C VAL A 293 20.75 20.15 24.44
N ASP A 294 20.49 20.52 25.72
CA ASP A 294 20.47 21.92 26.15
C ASP A 294 21.90 22.53 26.20
N THR A 295 22.91 21.69 26.43
CA THR A 295 24.32 22.12 26.48
C THR A 295 25.13 21.24 25.53
N PRO A 296 25.86 21.84 24.55
CA PRO A 296 26.72 21.06 23.66
C PRO A 296 27.69 20.18 24.44
N SER A 297 27.84 18.94 24.00
CA SER A 297 28.72 17.96 24.62
C SER A 297 30.01 17.80 23.82
N ASP A 298 31.17 17.83 24.50
CA ASP A 298 32.49 17.47 23.92
C ASP A 298 32.56 16.00 23.46
N LEU A 299 31.63 15.17 23.91
CA LEU A 299 31.51 13.79 23.45
C LEU A 299 30.91 13.71 22.04
N PHE A 300 30.33 14.80 21.52
CA PHE A 300 29.72 14.79 20.19
C PHE A 300 30.70 14.38 19.09
N ALA A 301 31.95 14.87 19.14
CA ALA A 301 32.98 14.51 18.16
C ALA A 301 33.23 12.98 18.11
N THR A 302 33.13 12.31 19.28
CA THR A 302 33.41 10.87 19.43
C THR A 302 32.18 10.01 19.06
N TYR A 303 30.98 10.41 19.50
CA TYR A 303 29.79 9.54 19.47
C TYR A 303 28.72 10.02 18.49
N GLY A 304 28.92 11.15 17.79
CA GLY A 304 27.87 11.77 16.99
C GLY A 304 28.28 12.35 15.65
N ALA A 305 29.46 12.94 15.54
CA ALA A 305 29.87 13.76 14.38
C ALA A 305 29.98 12.97 13.04
N TRP A 306 29.99 11.67 13.09
CA TRP A 306 30.07 10.75 11.95
C TRP A 306 28.71 10.10 11.61
N ALA A 307 27.65 10.44 12.33
CA ALA A 307 26.34 9.82 12.12
C ALA A 307 25.65 10.40 10.88
N TYR A 308 25.13 9.51 10.04
CA TYR A 308 24.37 9.87 8.85
C TYR A 308 23.39 8.76 8.48
N GLY A 309 22.09 9.05 8.33
CA GLY A 309 21.08 8.08 7.96
C GLY A 309 20.08 7.79 9.07
N SER A 310 19.46 6.62 9.06
CA SER A 310 18.37 6.25 9.96
C SER A 310 18.90 5.67 11.26
N PHE A 311 18.83 6.43 12.36
CA PHE A 311 19.29 6.02 13.68
C PHE A 311 18.15 5.89 14.69
N GLY A 312 18.33 5.09 15.76
CA GLY A 312 17.31 4.98 16.79
C GLY A 312 17.55 3.88 17.81
N ILE A 313 16.47 3.49 18.48
CA ILE A 313 16.49 2.49 19.54
C ILE A 313 15.47 1.40 19.24
N ALA A 314 15.86 0.15 19.47
CA ALA A 314 14.98 -1.02 19.47
C ALA A 314 14.97 -1.68 20.84
N VAL A 315 13.83 -2.24 21.22
CA VAL A 315 13.61 -2.89 22.53
C VAL A 315 12.88 -4.21 22.33
N ALA A 316 13.37 -5.27 22.97
CA ALA A 316 12.71 -6.57 23.04
C ALA A 316 11.80 -6.67 24.28
N GLY A 317 10.93 -7.68 24.31
CA GLY A 317 9.94 -7.88 25.38
C GLY A 317 10.54 -8.13 26.78
N ASP A 318 11.75 -8.63 26.85
CA ASP A 318 12.51 -8.83 28.09
C ASP A 318 13.29 -7.58 28.56
N GLY A 319 13.15 -6.45 27.83
CA GLY A 319 13.78 -5.18 28.17
C GLY A 319 15.17 -4.96 27.57
N ARG A 320 15.77 -5.96 26.90
CA ARG A 320 17.01 -5.78 26.14
C ARG A 320 16.84 -4.68 25.09
N ALA A 321 17.90 -3.93 24.85
CA ALA A 321 17.83 -2.80 23.94
C ALA A 321 19.09 -2.63 23.11
N TRP A 322 18.88 -2.13 21.89
CA TRP A 322 19.92 -1.78 20.95
C TRP A 322 19.74 -0.33 20.52
N ALA A 323 20.85 0.42 20.53
CA ALA A 323 20.91 1.71 19.81
C ALA A 323 21.70 1.49 18.53
N VAL A 324 21.18 1.95 17.40
CA VAL A 324 21.82 1.83 16.09
C VAL A 324 22.09 3.22 15.56
N VAL A 325 23.35 3.51 15.25
CA VAL A 325 23.79 4.78 14.69
C VAL A 325 24.49 4.50 13.36
N PRO A 326 23.89 4.85 12.22
CA PRO A 326 24.48 4.64 10.91
C PRO A 326 25.57 5.69 10.62
N THR A 327 26.43 5.37 9.67
CA THR A 327 27.51 6.25 9.21
C THR A 327 27.75 6.05 7.71
N ASP A 328 28.08 7.13 7.01
CA ASP A 328 28.57 7.10 5.64
C ASP A 328 30.10 6.91 5.56
N ASP A 329 30.81 7.01 6.71
CA ASP A 329 32.25 6.81 6.86
C ASP A 329 32.57 5.86 8.03
N PRO A 330 32.41 4.53 7.85
CA PRO A 330 32.69 3.54 8.88
C PRO A 330 34.12 3.62 9.47
N PRO A 331 35.20 3.82 8.69
CA PRO A 331 36.53 4.00 9.24
C PRO A 331 36.61 5.15 10.22
N ARG A 332 36.07 6.32 9.89
CA ARG A 332 36.05 7.51 10.75
C ARG A 332 35.29 7.25 12.07
N ALA A 333 34.13 6.57 11.98
CA ALA A 333 33.35 6.23 13.16
C ALA A 333 34.15 5.32 14.11
N VAL A 334 34.80 4.28 13.58
CA VAL A 334 35.63 3.34 14.34
C VAL A 334 36.84 4.02 14.95
N GLU A 335 37.53 4.88 14.20
CA GLU A 335 38.67 5.66 14.67
C GLU A 335 38.28 6.57 15.84
N ALA A 336 37.18 7.32 15.71
CA ALA A 336 36.70 8.22 16.77
C ALA A 336 36.40 7.45 18.07
N LEU A 337 35.76 6.31 17.98
CA LEU A 337 35.43 5.46 19.12
C LEU A 337 36.64 4.77 19.71
N HIS A 338 37.62 4.32 18.89
CA HIS A 338 38.83 3.70 19.36
C HIS A 338 39.82 4.69 19.97
N THR A 339 39.92 5.91 19.43
CA THR A 339 40.78 6.96 20.03
C THR A 339 40.40 7.25 21.46
N ARG A 340 39.10 7.19 21.79
CA ARG A 340 38.63 7.35 23.16
C ARG A 340 38.93 6.13 24.07
N CYS A 341 39.15 4.96 23.46
CA CYS A 341 39.53 3.73 24.11
C CYS A 341 41.02 3.50 24.25
N SER A 342 41.87 4.48 23.90
CA SER A 342 43.35 4.34 23.91
C SER A 342 43.97 3.98 25.27
N SER A 343 43.25 4.17 26.38
CA SER A 343 43.68 3.84 27.76
C SER A 343 43.21 2.47 28.24
N GLY A 344 42.69 1.57 27.39
CA GLY A 344 42.34 0.21 27.71
C GLY A 344 40.85 -0.02 28.00
N CYS A 345 40.02 -0.06 26.93
CA CYS A 345 38.65 -0.51 27.04
C CYS A 345 38.55 -2.04 27.01
N ASP A 346 37.54 -2.59 27.69
CA ASP A 346 37.19 -4.02 27.57
C ASP A 346 36.87 -4.32 26.09
N THR A 347 37.47 -5.38 25.56
CA THR A 347 37.31 -5.79 24.17
C THR A 347 37.08 -7.29 24.08
N LEU A 348 36.12 -7.70 23.25
CA LEU A 348 35.78 -9.08 22.94
C LEU A 348 35.67 -9.26 21.42
N SER A 349 35.82 -10.49 20.97
CA SER A 349 35.56 -10.84 19.54
C SER A 349 34.50 -11.94 19.45
N TYR A 350 33.59 -11.82 18.50
CA TYR A 350 32.61 -12.82 18.22
C TYR A 350 32.34 -12.86 16.69
N ARG A 351 32.38 -14.03 16.07
CA ARG A 351 32.26 -14.20 14.60
C ARG A 351 33.10 -13.19 13.79
N ASN A 352 34.35 -12.97 14.17
CA ASN A 352 35.26 -11.98 13.59
C ASN A 352 34.81 -10.49 13.71
N VAL A 353 33.76 -10.22 14.48
CA VAL A 353 33.34 -8.86 14.81
C VAL A 353 33.94 -8.47 16.17
N ARG A 354 34.65 -7.36 16.20
CA ARG A 354 35.19 -6.79 17.43
C ARG A 354 34.09 -6.01 18.16
N MET A 355 33.91 -6.32 19.44
CA MET A 355 33.04 -5.59 20.36
C MET A 355 33.92 -4.88 21.39
N SER A 356 33.66 -3.60 21.65
CA SER A 356 34.40 -2.80 22.66
C SER A 356 33.40 -2.10 23.58
N ARG A 357 33.81 -1.88 24.83
CA ARG A 357 33.00 -1.17 25.82
C ARG A 357 33.31 0.32 25.79
N THR A 358 32.30 1.20 25.84
CA THR A 358 32.54 2.65 25.91
C THR A 358 33.15 3.02 27.28
N PRO A 359 34.17 3.90 27.32
CA PRO A 359 34.74 4.37 28.60
C PRO A 359 33.84 5.40 29.28
N ASP A 360 33.13 6.20 28.52
CA ASP A 360 32.34 7.31 29.04
C ASP A 360 30.96 6.85 29.54
N THR A 361 30.53 7.42 30.66
CA THR A 361 29.22 7.15 31.24
C THR A 361 28.19 8.07 30.60
N LEU A 362 27.02 7.50 30.18
CA LEU A 362 25.91 8.21 29.55
C LEU A 362 26.29 8.99 28.29
N ALA A 363 27.36 8.60 27.60
CA ALA A 363 27.84 9.28 26.40
C ALA A 363 26.76 9.42 25.30
N LEU A 364 26.00 8.34 25.07
CA LEU A 364 24.94 8.39 24.08
C LEU A 364 23.82 9.37 24.47
N ALA A 365 23.49 9.46 25.76
CA ALA A 365 22.49 10.42 26.23
C ALA A 365 22.98 11.87 26.13
N ALA A 366 24.27 12.10 26.39
CA ALA A 366 24.89 13.42 26.24
C ALA A 366 24.92 13.90 24.78
N VAL A 367 24.90 12.98 23.81
CA VAL A 367 24.95 13.28 22.38
C VAL A 367 23.57 13.25 21.72
N TRP A 368 22.75 12.28 22.05
CA TRP A 368 21.49 11.97 21.34
C TRP A 368 20.24 12.26 22.19
N GLY A 369 20.43 12.70 23.44
CA GLY A 369 19.34 13.11 24.31
C GLY A 369 18.79 12.00 25.20
N ALA A 370 17.73 12.33 25.94
CA ALA A 370 17.17 11.52 27.02
C ALA A 370 16.78 10.07 26.68
N PRO A 371 16.26 9.73 25.47
CA PRO A 371 15.92 8.34 25.13
C PRO A 371 17.09 7.35 25.28
N PHE A 372 18.34 7.85 25.18
CA PHE A 372 19.55 7.03 25.25
C PHE A 372 20.11 6.87 26.67
N GLN A 373 19.47 7.39 27.73
CA GLN A 373 19.90 7.28 29.13
C GLN A 373 20.03 5.83 29.61
N ARG A 374 19.32 4.90 29.03
CA ARG A 374 19.38 3.47 29.35
C ARG A 374 20.75 2.84 29.00
N PHE A 375 21.54 3.46 28.11
CA PHE A 375 22.87 3.00 27.70
C PHE A 375 23.95 3.69 28.54
N VAL A 376 24.13 3.26 29.78
CA VAL A 376 25.04 3.93 30.73
C VAL A 376 26.49 3.82 30.32
N ARG A 377 27.02 2.62 30.05
CA ARG A 377 28.34 2.32 29.50
C ARG A 377 28.19 1.15 28.52
N PRO A 378 27.62 1.39 27.33
CA PRO A 378 27.29 0.30 26.42
C PRO A 378 28.53 -0.34 25.79
N TRP A 379 28.37 -1.59 25.39
CA TRP A 379 29.22 -2.22 24.42
C TRP A 379 28.81 -1.78 23.02
N TRP A 380 29.74 -1.77 22.08
CA TRP A 380 29.47 -1.42 20.68
C TRP A 380 30.23 -2.34 19.73
N CYS A 381 29.72 -2.48 18.52
CA CYS A 381 30.36 -3.10 17.36
C CYS A 381 29.95 -2.39 16.07
N LEU A 382 30.73 -2.59 15.00
CA LEU A 382 30.39 -2.13 13.66
C LEU A 382 29.82 -3.31 12.85
N LEU A 383 28.63 -3.15 12.27
CA LEU A 383 27.96 -4.10 11.37
C LEU A 383 27.66 -3.38 10.06
N GLY A 384 28.50 -3.62 9.04
CA GLY A 384 28.42 -2.89 7.78
C GLY A 384 28.66 -1.39 7.95
N ASP A 385 27.67 -0.59 7.68
CA ASP A 385 27.66 0.88 7.80
C ASP A 385 26.98 1.37 9.11
N ARG A 386 26.84 0.51 10.14
CA ARG A 386 26.13 0.83 11.38
C ARG A 386 26.93 0.47 12.60
N VAL A 387 27.03 1.43 13.51
CA VAL A 387 27.52 1.17 14.88
C VAL A 387 26.33 0.78 15.74
N VAL A 388 26.39 -0.42 16.31
CA VAL A 388 25.34 -0.96 17.18
C VAL A 388 25.85 -0.90 18.62
N PHE A 389 25.04 -0.33 19.51
CA PHE A 389 25.32 -0.25 20.94
C PHE A 389 24.29 -1.08 21.71
N SER A 390 24.75 -1.74 22.81
CA SER A 390 23.86 -2.36 23.79
C SER A 390 24.50 -2.35 25.16
N ALA A 391 23.67 -2.33 26.20
CA ALA A 391 24.18 -2.45 27.59
C ALA A 391 24.83 -3.82 27.86
N GLU A 392 24.41 -4.87 27.16
CA GLU A 392 24.78 -6.25 27.35
C GLU A 392 25.53 -6.83 26.14
N VAL A 393 26.60 -7.57 26.39
CA VAL A 393 27.37 -8.26 25.34
C VAL A 393 26.54 -9.26 24.56
N ASN A 394 25.67 -10.01 25.28
CA ASN A 394 24.83 -11.02 24.61
C ASN A 394 23.85 -10.43 23.61
N SER A 395 23.30 -9.25 23.89
CA SER A 395 22.45 -8.53 22.95
C SER A 395 23.21 -8.12 21.67
N LEU A 396 24.50 -7.72 21.79
CA LEU A 396 25.34 -7.49 20.60
C LEU A 396 25.61 -8.77 19.80
N ARG A 397 25.82 -9.91 20.49
CA ARG A 397 26.01 -11.20 19.80
C ARG A 397 24.77 -11.56 18.99
N GLU A 398 23.58 -11.36 19.53
CA GLU A 398 22.33 -11.57 18.80
C GLU A 398 22.21 -10.66 17.57
N ALA A 399 22.61 -9.40 17.67
CA ALA A 399 22.64 -8.50 16.51
C ALA A 399 23.67 -8.96 15.47
N ILE A 400 24.83 -9.43 15.89
CA ILE A 400 25.86 -10.00 15.00
C ILE A 400 25.33 -11.27 14.31
N ASP A 401 24.65 -12.15 15.06
CA ASP A 401 24.06 -13.37 14.50
C ASP A 401 22.99 -13.04 13.49
N ALA A 402 22.04 -12.18 13.86
CA ALA A 402 20.97 -11.74 12.96
C ALA A 402 21.49 -11.12 11.66
N TRP A 403 22.53 -10.31 11.76
CA TRP A 403 23.17 -9.68 10.60
C TRP A 403 23.93 -10.70 9.73
N SER A 404 24.70 -11.59 10.37
CA SER A 404 25.55 -12.57 9.67
C SER A 404 24.76 -13.69 9.03
N ASP A 405 23.67 -14.13 9.67
CA ASP A 405 22.83 -15.25 9.23
C ASP A 405 21.67 -14.80 8.31
N GLY A 406 21.54 -13.48 8.05
CA GLY A 406 20.47 -12.93 7.25
C GLY A 406 19.08 -13.11 7.89
N SER A 407 19.00 -13.20 9.23
CA SER A 407 17.77 -13.40 10.00
C SER A 407 17.36 -12.15 10.79
N SER A 408 17.67 -10.97 10.24
CA SER A 408 17.38 -9.70 10.90
C SER A 408 15.89 -9.39 10.93
N PHE A 409 15.49 -8.50 11.83
CA PHE A 409 14.12 -7.98 11.93
C PHE A 409 13.54 -7.57 10.57
N GLN A 410 14.32 -6.90 9.73
CA GLN A 410 13.84 -6.43 8.43
C GLN A 410 13.63 -7.58 7.43
N GLN A 411 14.28 -8.72 7.63
CA GLN A 411 14.16 -9.92 6.79
C GLN A 411 13.14 -10.92 7.34
N ASP A 412 12.70 -10.73 8.59
CA ASP A 412 11.71 -11.60 9.22
C ASP A 412 10.33 -11.37 8.60
N THR A 413 9.78 -12.42 8.06
CA THR A 413 8.45 -12.42 7.39
C THR A 413 7.30 -12.21 8.37
N HIS A 414 7.51 -12.38 9.66
CA HIS A 414 6.50 -12.18 10.68
C HIS A 414 6.54 -10.76 11.26
N SER A 415 7.62 -10.40 11.94
CA SER A 415 7.75 -9.11 12.62
C SER A 415 8.02 -7.97 11.66
N GLY A 416 8.79 -8.21 10.59
CA GLY A 416 9.21 -7.24 9.60
C GLY A 416 8.23 -7.04 8.45
N ALA A 417 7.26 -7.92 8.24
CA ALA A 417 6.40 -7.92 7.05
C ALA A 417 5.62 -6.61 6.88
N LEU A 418 4.99 -6.11 7.94
CA LEU A 418 4.27 -4.83 7.91
C LEU A 418 5.22 -3.68 7.59
N PHE A 419 6.42 -3.71 8.16
CA PHE A 419 7.44 -2.70 7.99
C PHE A 419 7.99 -2.69 6.55
N GLN A 420 8.38 -3.87 6.01
CA GLN A 420 8.85 -3.99 4.63
C GLN A 420 7.84 -3.49 3.61
N ARG A 421 6.56 -3.70 3.90
CA ARG A 421 5.49 -3.43 2.95
C ARG A 421 5.01 -1.99 2.95
N TYR A 422 4.94 -1.35 4.11
CA TYR A 422 4.30 -0.04 4.29
C TYR A 422 5.25 1.05 4.74
N ALA A 423 6.47 0.72 5.19
CA ALA A 423 7.45 1.74 5.50
C ALA A 423 7.92 2.45 4.22
N SER A 424 7.88 3.77 4.25
CA SER A 424 8.40 4.67 3.23
C SER A 424 9.57 5.48 3.78
N ASP A 425 10.21 6.28 2.94
CA ASP A 425 11.18 7.26 3.42
C ASP A 425 10.48 8.26 4.34
N ALA A 426 11.00 8.41 5.54
CA ALA A 426 10.43 9.26 6.58
C ALA A 426 11.53 9.92 7.41
N ALA A 427 11.22 11.05 8.03
CA ALA A 427 12.13 11.67 8.98
C ALA A 427 12.02 11.04 10.37
N TRP A 428 10.88 10.45 10.69
CA TRP A 428 10.68 9.72 11.94
C TRP A 428 9.75 8.53 11.71
N THR A 429 10.10 7.38 12.28
CA THR A 429 9.33 6.13 12.18
C THR A 429 9.27 5.46 13.54
N TRP A 430 8.10 4.98 13.93
CA TRP A 430 7.88 4.13 15.09
C TRP A 430 7.15 2.87 14.67
N TRP A 431 7.58 1.74 15.22
CA TRP A 431 6.95 0.43 15.05
C TRP A 431 6.79 -0.25 16.40
N CYS A 432 5.71 -1.02 16.55
CA CYS A 432 5.40 -1.77 17.77
C CYS A 432 4.65 -3.05 17.43
N ASP A 433 5.09 -4.18 17.96
CA ASP A 433 4.28 -5.38 18.06
C ASP A 433 3.20 -5.15 19.14
N LEU A 434 1.93 -5.28 18.77
CA LEU A 434 0.82 -4.89 19.67
C LEU A 434 0.65 -5.87 20.82
N SER A 435 0.97 -7.15 20.65
CA SER A 435 0.83 -8.14 21.71
C SER A 435 1.81 -7.91 22.86
N THR A 436 3.09 -7.76 22.52
CA THR A 436 4.16 -7.54 23.51
C THR A 436 4.25 -6.08 23.94
N GLY A 437 3.86 -5.14 23.05
CA GLY A 437 3.85 -3.71 23.33
C GLY A 437 2.83 -3.29 24.39
N ILE A 438 1.63 -3.86 24.35
CA ILE A 438 0.62 -3.64 25.39
C ILE A 438 1.12 -4.13 26.77
N GLU A 439 1.77 -5.29 26.81
CA GLU A 439 2.38 -5.78 28.07
C GLU A 439 3.53 -4.88 28.54
N ALA A 440 4.39 -4.40 27.65
CA ALA A 440 5.45 -3.45 27.97
C ALA A 440 4.92 -2.09 28.46
N LEU A 441 3.71 -1.69 28.01
CA LEU A 441 3.06 -0.47 28.44
C LEU A 441 2.34 -0.60 29.80
N ARG A 442 2.05 -1.83 30.24
CA ARG A 442 1.28 -2.14 31.48
C ARG A 442 1.73 -1.37 32.72
N PRO A 443 3.04 -1.24 33.04
CA PRO A 443 3.48 -0.49 34.22
C PRO A 443 3.15 1.01 34.18
N ARG A 444 2.79 1.51 33.00
CA ARG A 444 2.41 2.92 32.74
C ARG A 444 0.91 3.09 32.47
N MET A 445 0.12 2.05 32.75
CA MET A 445 -1.34 2.10 32.64
C MET A 445 -1.96 2.45 33.99
N ARG A 446 -3.06 3.17 33.95
CA ARG A 446 -3.99 3.34 35.07
C ARG A 446 -4.83 2.05 35.23
N ALA A 447 -5.58 1.93 36.33
CA ALA A 447 -6.45 0.79 36.60
C ALA A 447 -7.43 0.49 35.44
N ALA A 448 -8.05 1.54 34.87
CA ALA A 448 -8.94 1.40 33.71
C ALA A 448 -8.21 0.88 32.46
N GLY A 449 -6.97 1.32 32.24
CA GLY A 449 -6.13 0.86 31.14
C GLY A 449 -5.74 -0.61 31.27
N THR A 450 -5.32 -1.02 32.48
CA THR A 450 -4.99 -2.41 32.78
C THR A 450 -6.21 -3.33 32.61
N ALA A 451 -7.37 -2.92 33.14
CA ALA A 451 -8.61 -3.70 32.99
C ALA A 451 -9.02 -3.85 31.51
N SER A 452 -8.89 -2.78 30.71
CA SER A 452 -9.16 -2.81 29.27
C SER A 452 -8.17 -3.71 28.52
N ALA A 453 -6.87 -3.63 28.85
CA ALA A 453 -5.85 -4.48 28.24
C ALA A 453 -6.09 -5.97 28.54
N ASP A 454 -6.50 -6.31 29.76
CA ASP A 454 -6.82 -7.70 30.14
C ASP A 454 -8.08 -8.21 29.44
N ALA A 455 -9.14 -7.39 29.41
CA ALA A 455 -10.41 -7.75 28.76
C ALA A 455 -10.25 -8.01 27.24
N HIS A 456 -9.26 -7.37 26.62
CA HIS A 456 -9.08 -7.39 25.16
C HIS A 456 -7.74 -7.98 24.69
N ARG A 457 -7.07 -8.73 25.56
CA ARG A 457 -5.74 -9.33 25.30
C ARG A 457 -5.67 -10.09 23.98
N THR A 458 -6.67 -10.95 23.71
CA THR A 458 -6.74 -11.75 22.46
C THR A 458 -6.84 -10.87 21.22
N GLY A 459 -7.64 -9.80 21.28
CA GLY A 459 -7.79 -8.88 20.17
C GLY A 459 -6.52 -8.08 19.88
N TRP A 460 -5.80 -7.63 20.89
CA TRP A 460 -4.51 -6.96 20.72
C TRP A 460 -3.48 -7.89 20.06
N GLY A 461 -3.40 -9.15 20.52
CA GLY A 461 -2.51 -10.16 19.93
C GLY A 461 -2.83 -10.45 18.47
N ALA A 462 -4.13 -10.53 18.13
CA ALA A 462 -4.59 -10.77 16.76
C ALA A 462 -4.45 -9.54 15.84
N SER A 463 -4.29 -8.34 16.39
CA SER A 463 -4.13 -7.10 15.61
C SER A 463 -2.72 -6.94 15.02
N GLY A 464 -1.75 -7.77 15.41
CA GLY A 464 -0.39 -7.80 14.86
C GLY A 464 0.48 -6.64 15.30
N ALA A 465 0.90 -5.78 14.37
CA ALA A 465 1.81 -4.67 14.66
C ALA A 465 1.21 -3.31 14.24
N ALA A 466 1.77 -2.25 14.80
CA ALA A 466 1.49 -0.87 14.41
C ALA A 466 2.75 -0.19 13.88
N LEU A 467 2.60 0.60 12.81
CA LEU A 467 3.63 1.45 12.23
C LEU A 467 3.11 2.88 12.17
N LEU A 468 3.94 3.86 12.55
CA LEU A 468 3.65 5.29 12.41
C LEU A 468 4.89 5.99 11.84
N GLN A 469 4.70 6.80 10.80
CA GLN A 469 5.74 7.56 10.13
C GLN A 469 5.35 9.02 9.98
N LEU A 470 6.35 9.89 10.14
CA LEU A 470 6.21 11.33 9.95
C LEU A 470 7.28 11.80 8.95
N ALA A 471 6.85 12.56 7.93
CA ALA A 471 7.74 13.25 7.01
C ALA A 471 7.39 14.74 6.98
N PRO A 472 8.35 15.65 7.16
CA PRO A 472 8.08 17.08 7.09
C PRO A 472 7.70 17.47 5.64
N ASP A 473 6.66 18.30 5.50
CA ASP A 473 6.19 18.81 4.20
C ASP A 473 6.40 20.33 4.12
N ALA A 474 6.02 21.04 5.19
CA ALA A 474 6.25 22.48 5.35
C ALA A 474 6.31 22.82 6.84
N PRO A 475 6.72 24.03 7.24
CA PRO A 475 6.67 24.44 8.64
C PRO A 475 5.29 24.23 9.26
N GLY A 476 5.23 23.46 10.36
CA GLY A 476 3.98 23.11 11.04
C GLY A 476 3.10 22.11 10.28
N ARG A 477 3.61 21.46 9.21
CA ARG A 477 2.89 20.49 8.41
C ARG A 477 3.72 19.24 8.16
N TYR A 478 3.14 18.09 8.49
CA TYR A 478 3.80 16.79 8.36
C TYR A 478 2.91 15.82 7.62
N GLN A 479 3.48 15.09 6.69
CA GLN A 479 2.83 13.91 6.12
C GLN A 479 2.84 12.80 7.18
N VAL A 480 1.70 12.17 7.39
CA VAL A 480 1.51 11.06 8.33
C VAL A 480 1.15 9.81 7.55
N THR A 481 1.84 8.73 7.84
CA THR A 481 1.46 7.38 7.40
C THR A 481 1.43 6.48 8.62
N ALA A 482 0.30 5.81 8.83
CA ALA A 482 0.17 4.83 9.89
C ALA A 482 -0.51 3.57 9.36
N CYS A 483 -0.19 2.43 9.93
CA CYS A 483 -0.91 1.20 9.64
C CYS A 483 -0.97 0.30 10.86
N ILE A 484 -2.05 -0.49 10.95
CA ILE A 484 -2.23 -1.54 11.93
C ILE A 484 -2.59 -2.79 11.15
N GLY A 485 -1.85 -3.88 11.37
CA GLY A 485 -2.10 -5.13 10.67
C GLY A 485 -1.45 -6.32 11.35
N GLY A 486 -2.04 -7.49 11.08
CA GLY A 486 -1.51 -8.78 11.50
C GLY A 486 -0.73 -9.42 10.37
N THR A 487 0.35 -10.10 10.70
CA THR A 487 0.92 -11.12 9.84
C THR A 487 0.04 -12.35 9.95
N SER A 488 -0.32 -12.95 8.83
CA SER A 488 -1.09 -14.20 8.79
C SER A 488 -0.31 -15.36 9.42
N GLY A 489 -0.36 -15.43 10.72
CA GLY A 489 0.15 -16.53 11.49
C GLY A 489 -0.87 -16.92 12.54
N THR A 490 -1.60 -17.99 12.30
CA THR A 490 -2.55 -18.64 13.20
C THR A 490 -3.93 -18.01 13.35
N LEU A 491 -4.81 -18.38 12.43
CA LEU A 491 -6.23 -18.52 12.77
C LEU A 491 -6.33 -19.53 13.91
N ILE A 492 -6.65 -19.07 15.12
CA ILE A 492 -7.17 -19.95 16.17
C ILE A 492 -8.60 -20.25 15.77
N GLY A 493 -8.77 -21.30 14.98
CA GLY A 493 -10.03 -21.97 14.80
C GLY A 493 -10.31 -22.85 16.01
N ASP A 494 -11.53 -22.82 16.52
CA ASP A 494 -12.05 -23.69 17.57
C ASP A 494 -11.62 -25.15 17.40
N GLY A 495 -11.22 -25.72 18.50
CA GLY A 495 -11.03 -27.12 18.86
C GLY A 495 -11.08 -28.17 17.76
N GLY A 496 -9.96 -28.48 17.14
CA GLY A 496 -9.81 -29.62 16.28
C GLY A 496 -8.37 -29.78 15.84
N SER A 497 -7.63 -30.69 16.48
CA SER A 497 -6.34 -31.28 16.11
C SER A 497 -5.57 -30.61 14.96
N SER A 498 -4.45 -29.98 15.31
CA SER A 498 -3.40 -29.54 14.37
C SER A 498 -3.11 -30.62 13.34
N PRO A 499 -3.28 -30.33 12.02
CA PRO A 499 -2.55 -31.10 11.03
C PRO A 499 -1.12 -30.61 11.02
N THR A 500 -0.20 -31.45 11.38
CA THR A 500 1.21 -31.32 11.01
C THR A 500 1.29 -30.89 9.55
N ALA A 501 1.80 -29.68 9.31
CA ALA A 501 2.01 -29.15 7.99
C ALA A 501 2.97 -30.06 7.23
N SER A 502 2.41 -30.93 6.40
CA SER A 502 3.18 -31.66 5.40
C SER A 502 3.65 -30.64 4.36
N ALA A 503 4.95 -30.57 4.23
CA ALA A 503 5.63 -29.74 3.24
C ALA A 503 5.10 -30.04 1.84
N GLY A 504 4.37 -29.06 1.22
CA GLY A 504 3.88 -29.16 -0.16
C GLY A 504 2.39 -28.88 -0.37
N SER A 505 1.63 -28.44 0.64
CA SER A 505 0.20 -28.13 0.44
C SER A 505 0.01 -26.78 -0.26
N ALA A 506 -0.76 -26.80 -1.36
CA ALA A 506 -1.21 -25.57 -2.02
C ALA A 506 -1.99 -24.69 -1.02
N ARG A 507 -1.74 -23.37 -1.04
CA ARG A 507 -2.53 -22.42 -0.23
C ARG A 507 -4.00 -22.45 -0.66
N TRP A 508 -4.26 -22.58 -1.96
CA TRP A 508 -5.57 -22.78 -2.53
C TRP A 508 -5.48 -23.44 -3.90
N SER A 509 -6.59 -24.07 -4.32
CA SER A 509 -6.77 -24.64 -5.65
C SER A 509 -8.19 -24.37 -6.13
N VAL A 510 -8.32 -23.90 -7.38
CA VAL A 510 -9.61 -23.60 -8.02
C VAL A 510 -9.71 -24.31 -9.35
N SER A 511 -10.84 -24.98 -9.57
CA SER A 511 -11.16 -25.58 -10.87
C SER A 511 -11.94 -24.59 -11.73
N VAL A 512 -11.52 -24.39 -12.98
CA VAL A 512 -12.25 -23.59 -13.98
C VAL A 512 -13.23 -24.42 -14.82
N GLY A 513 -13.30 -25.73 -14.55
CA GLY A 513 -14.28 -26.62 -15.17
C GLY A 513 -14.00 -27.02 -16.61
N ALA A 514 -12.82 -26.70 -17.15
CA ALA A 514 -12.33 -27.14 -18.46
C ALA A 514 -10.81 -26.99 -18.50
N PRO A 515 -10.10 -27.78 -19.37
CA PRO A 515 -8.66 -27.67 -19.54
C PRO A 515 -8.20 -26.25 -19.81
N ILE A 516 -7.14 -25.80 -19.12
CA ILE A 516 -6.55 -24.47 -19.34
C ILE A 516 -5.63 -24.53 -20.54
N ILE A 517 -5.71 -23.53 -21.42
CA ILE A 517 -4.90 -23.40 -22.65
C ILE A 517 -4.00 -22.18 -22.65
N ALA A 518 -4.23 -21.18 -21.77
CA ALA A 518 -3.36 -20.01 -21.66
C ALA A 518 -3.35 -19.46 -20.23
N GLY A 519 -2.23 -18.88 -19.82
CA GLY A 519 -1.98 -18.37 -18.48
C GLY A 519 -1.14 -19.32 -17.62
N PRO A 520 -0.95 -19.02 -16.33
CA PRO A 520 -1.55 -17.91 -15.59
C PRO A 520 -0.94 -16.55 -15.94
N PHE A 521 -1.77 -15.54 -16.17
CA PHE A 521 -1.37 -14.16 -16.30
C PHE A 521 -1.63 -13.44 -15.00
N LEU A 522 -0.64 -12.73 -14.48
CA LEU A 522 -0.76 -12.00 -13.22
C LEU A 522 -1.09 -10.53 -13.49
N LEU A 523 -2.26 -10.11 -13.06
CA LEU A 523 -2.79 -8.76 -13.26
C LEU A 523 -2.84 -8.02 -11.93
N THR A 524 -2.52 -6.74 -11.93
CA THR A 524 -2.63 -5.91 -10.72
C THR A 524 -4.07 -5.44 -10.53
N ASP A 525 -4.68 -5.76 -9.41
CA ASP A 525 -5.90 -5.09 -9.00
C ASP A 525 -5.57 -3.65 -8.60
N HIS A 526 -6.12 -2.68 -9.31
CA HIS A 526 -5.82 -1.26 -9.04
C HIS A 526 -6.40 -0.76 -7.71
N LEU A 527 -7.29 -1.49 -7.07
CA LEU A 527 -7.84 -1.15 -5.75
C LEU A 527 -6.99 -1.71 -4.61
N SER A 528 -6.76 -3.03 -4.61
CA SER A 528 -6.01 -3.71 -3.55
C SER A 528 -4.50 -3.72 -3.78
N ARG A 529 -4.05 -3.47 -5.02
CA ARG A 529 -2.67 -3.64 -5.49
C ARG A 529 -2.17 -5.09 -5.51
N THR A 530 -2.93 -6.03 -4.99
CA THR A 530 -2.64 -7.47 -5.08
C THR A 530 -2.69 -7.95 -6.53
N LYS A 531 -2.20 -9.15 -6.78
CA LYS A 531 -2.29 -9.77 -8.10
C LYS A 531 -3.54 -10.62 -8.21
N GLN A 532 -4.19 -10.52 -9.35
CA GLN A 532 -5.27 -11.40 -9.78
C GLN A 532 -4.71 -12.35 -10.82
N VAL A 533 -5.22 -13.57 -10.86
CA VAL A 533 -4.80 -14.59 -11.82
C VAL A 533 -5.83 -14.69 -12.93
N LEU A 534 -5.40 -14.47 -14.16
CA LEU A 534 -6.23 -14.68 -15.35
C LEU A 534 -5.75 -15.95 -16.07
N VAL A 535 -6.69 -16.82 -16.41
CA VAL A 535 -6.43 -18.02 -17.23
C VAL A 535 -7.47 -18.13 -18.32
N GLN A 536 -7.13 -18.82 -19.42
CA GLN A 536 -8.09 -19.16 -20.48
C GLN A 536 -8.26 -20.66 -20.58
N ASP A 537 -9.51 -21.14 -20.66
CA ASP A 537 -9.86 -22.52 -20.84
C ASP A 537 -10.02 -22.91 -22.32
N LYS A 538 -10.14 -24.22 -22.61
CA LYS A 538 -10.30 -24.79 -23.94
C LYS A 538 -11.58 -24.38 -24.66
N LYS A 539 -12.56 -23.83 -23.94
CA LYS A 539 -13.78 -23.23 -24.51
C LYS A 539 -13.62 -21.73 -24.79
N TYR A 540 -12.38 -21.27 -24.80
CA TYR A 540 -11.99 -19.86 -24.99
C TYR A 540 -12.54 -18.90 -23.94
N ARG A 541 -12.99 -19.40 -22.77
CA ARG A 541 -13.42 -18.54 -21.66
C ARG A 541 -12.22 -18.13 -20.86
N ILE A 542 -12.13 -16.83 -20.57
CA ILE A 542 -11.17 -16.29 -19.61
C ILE A 542 -11.81 -16.24 -18.23
N HIS A 543 -11.06 -16.59 -17.21
CA HIS A 543 -11.47 -16.60 -15.80
C HIS A 543 -10.55 -15.69 -15.01
N LEU A 544 -11.11 -14.71 -14.31
CA LEU A 544 -10.35 -13.85 -13.38
C LEU A 544 -10.54 -14.34 -11.95
N ILE A 545 -9.43 -14.64 -11.29
CA ILE A 545 -9.38 -15.25 -9.95
C ILE A 545 -8.59 -14.30 -9.04
N THR A 546 -9.06 -14.06 -7.81
CA THR A 546 -8.36 -13.24 -6.82
C THR A 546 -7.10 -13.95 -6.29
N CYS A 547 -6.22 -13.22 -5.61
CA CYS A 547 -5.07 -13.79 -4.87
C CYS A 547 -5.49 -14.81 -3.79
N THR A 548 -6.76 -14.84 -3.38
CA THR A 548 -7.31 -15.77 -2.39
C THR A 548 -8.04 -16.97 -3.01
N GLY A 549 -8.04 -17.11 -4.34
CA GLY A 549 -8.67 -18.24 -5.04
C GLY A 549 -10.16 -18.06 -5.36
N LYS A 550 -10.73 -16.88 -5.18
CA LYS A 550 -12.13 -16.61 -5.54
C LYS A 550 -12.23 -16.21 -7.01
N THR A 551 -13.04 -16.93 -7.81
CA THR A 551 -13.36 -16.50 -9.18
C THR A 551 -14.28 -15.28 -9.12
N LEU A 552 -13.83 -14.15 -9.73
CA LEU A 552 -14.59 -12.91 -9.81
C LEU A 552 -15.64 -12.97 -10.92
N TRP A 553 -15.19 -13.38 -12.11
CA TRP A 553 -16.04 -13.54 -13.29
C TRP A 553 -15.38 -14.44 -14.32
N GLN A 554 -16.17 -14.85 -15.31
CA GLN A 554 -15.70 -15.56 -16.49
C GLN A 554 -16.43 -15.02 -17.74
N ARG A 555 -15.73 -15.04 -18.88
CA ARG A 555 -16.34 -14.66 -20.16
C ARG A 555 -15.69 -15.36 -21.34
N GLU A 556 -16.44 -15.55 -22.43
CA GLU A 556 -15.99 -16.17 -23.64
C GLU A 556 -15.36 -15.14 -24.61
N LEU A 557 -14.30 -15.55 -25.30
CA LEU A 557 -13.66 -14.82 -26.40
C LEU A 557 -13.92 -15.56 -27.71
N ASP A 558 -13.58 -14.92 -28.84
CA ASP A 558 -13.73 -15.52 -30.19
C ASP A 558 -12.63 -16.53 -30.53
N GLY A 559 -11.64 -16.69 -29.68
CA GLY A 559 -10.54 -17.62 -29.90
C GLY A 559 -9.51 -17.61 -28.79
N PRO A 560 -8.38 -18.33 -28.98
CA PRO A 560 -7.29 -18.35 -28.02
C PRO A 560 -6.61 -17.00 -27.92
N VAL A 561 -6.28 -16.60 -26.68
CA VAL A 561 -5.44 -15.43 -26.39
C VAL A 561 -4.06 -15.64 -27.00
N LYS A 562 -3.58 -14.66 -27.73
CA LYS A 562 -2.22 -14.66 -28.26
C LYS A 562 -1.27 -13.99 -27.25
N GLY A 563 -0.37 -14.79 -26.68
CA GLY A 563 0.67 -14.31 -25.76
C GLY A 563 0.14 -13.78 -24.45
N GLY A 564 0.58 -12.59 -24.06
CA GLY A 564 0.30 -11.99 -22.75
C GLY A 564 -0.96 -11.14 -22.71
N VAL A 565 -1.29 -10.74 -21.50
CA VAL A 565 -2.34 -9.76 -21.20
C VAL A 565 -1.68 -8.54 -20.56
N GLU A 566 -1.84 -7.37 -21.17
CA GLU A 566 -1.28 -6.12 -20.69
C GLU A 566 -2.33 -5.32 -19.91
N GLN A 567 -1.89 -4.40 -19.08
CA GLN A 567 -2.79 -3.50 -18.35
C GLN A 567 -2.54 -2.05 -18.74
N VAL A 568 -3.61 -1.31 -18.97
CA VAL A 568 -3.58 0.09 -19.36
C VAL A 568 -4.55 0.92 -18.52
N ASP A 569 -4.23 2.18 -18.30
CA ASP A 569 -5.13 3.16 -17.71
C ASP A 569 -5.67 4.08 -18.82
N ARG A 570 -6.63 3.57 -19.60
CA ARG A 570 -7.22 4.31 -20.75
C ARG A 570 -7.79 5.66 -20.35
N TYR A 571 -8.39 5.73 -19.18
CA TYR A 571 -9.10 6.94 -18.73
C TYR A 571 -8.24 7.89 -17.91
N LYS A 572 -6.95 7.55 -17.70
CA LYS A 572 -5.97 8.36 -16.93
C LYS A 572 -6.45 8.66 -15.50
N ASN A 573 -7.18 7.73 -14.91
CA ASN A 573 -7.82 7.89 -13.60
C ASN A 573 -7.35 6.84 -12.57
N GLY A 574 -6.27 6.11 -12.86
CA GLY A 574 -5.71 5.08 -12.01
C GLY A 574 -6.43 3.72 -12.08
N LYS A 575 -7.57 3.61 -12.78
CA LYS A 575 -8.29 2.35 -12.97
C LYS A 575 -7.73 1.60 -14.17
N LEU A 576 -7.25 0.38 -13.92
CA LEU A 576 -6.61 -0.44 -14.94
C LEU A 576 -7.64 -1.28 -15.72
N GLN A 577 -7.44 -1.38 -17.03
CA GLN A 577 -8.15 -2.25 -17.94
C GLN A 577 -7.18 -3.27 -18.51
N MET A 578 -7.68 -4.46 -18.84
CA MET A 578 -6.92 -5.55 -19.46
C MET A 578 -7.01 -5.42 -20.99
N ILE A 579 -5.88 -5.42 -21.67
CA ILE A 579 -5.82 -5.45 -23.13
C ILE A 579 -5.13 -6.74 -23.58
N LEU A 580 -5.75 -7.40 -24.54
CA LEU A 580 -5.26 -8.66 -25.11
C LEU A 580 -5.77 -8.81 -26.56
N ASN A 581 -5.21 -9.71 -27.32
CA ASN A 581 -5.73 -10.07 -28.64
C ASN A 581 -5.90 -11.57 -28.84
N THR A 582 -6.87 -11.90 -29.66
CA THR A 582 -6.98 -13.20 -30.35
C THR A 582 -6.39 -13.09 -31.76
N ALA A 583 -6.66 -14.04 -32.63
CA ALA A 583 -6.26 -13.93 -34.04
C ALA A 583 -7.02 -12.81 -34.76
N ASP A 584 -8.30 -12.63 -34.45
CA ASP A 584 -9.21 -11.78 -35.22
C ASP A 584 -9.57 -10.47 -34.53
N ARG A 585 -9.35 -10.35 -33.21
CA ARG A 585 -9.80 -9.20 -32.41
C ARG A 585 -8.81 -8.74 -31.37
N VAL A 586 -8.87 -7.42 -31.06
CA VAL A 586 -8.28 -6.82 -29.86
C VAL A 586 -9.39 -6.55 -28.86
N TYR A 587 -9.22 -6.99 -27.63
CA TYR A 587 -10.11 -6.78 -26.51
C TYR A 587 -9.52 -5.77 -25.54
N LEU A 588 -10.35 -4.87 -25.05
CA LEU A 588 -10.07 -4.05 -23.87
C LEU A 588 -11.19 -4.26 -22.88
N ILE A 589 -10.87 -4.87 -21.74
CA ILE A 589 -11.82 -5.40 -20.76
C ILE A 589 -11.62 -4.67 -19.44
N ASP A 590 -12.70 -4.24 -18.80
CA ASP A 590 -12.65 -3.62 -17.49
C ASP A 590 -12.51 -4.66 -16.37
N ARG A 591 -12.40 -4.21 -15.13
CA ARG A 591 -12.28 -5.09 -13.96
C ARG A 591 -13.51 -5.99 -13.71
N ASN A 592 -14.67 -5.62 -14.23
CA ASN A 592 -15.92 -6.38 -14.06
C ASN A 592 -16.11 -7.42 -15.16
N GLY A 593 -15.16 -7.51 -16.11
CA GLY A 593 -15.23 -8.43 -17.24
C GLY A 593 -15.97 -7.86 -18.45
N GLU A 594 -16.35 -6.56 -18.44
CA GLU A 594 -17.09 -5.93 -19.51
C GLU A 594 -16.17 -5.27 -20.54
N ASN A 595 -16.63 -5.24 -21.80
CA ASN A 595 -15.88 -4.55 -22.85
C ASN A 595 -15.92 -3.03 -22.63
N VAL A 596 -14.76 -2.41 -22.74
CA VAL A 596 -14.65 -0.96 -22.77
C VAL A 596 -15.21 -0.45 -24.11
N THR A 597 -15.91 0.68 -24.07
CA THR A 597 -16.54 1.29 -25.28
C THR A 597 -15.57 1.37 -26.44
N GLY A 598 -15.97 0.86 -27.61
CA GLY A 598 -15.17 0.76 -28.84
C GLY A 598 -14.45 -0.58 -29.02
N PHE A 599 -14.56 -1.48 -28.04
CA PHE A 599 -14.00 -2.84 -28.10
C PHE A 599 -15.10 -3.91 -27.99
N PRO A 600 -14.88 -5.13 -28.52
CA PRO A 600 -13.66 -5.59 -29.18
C PRO A 600 -13.45 -4.95 -30.55
N LEU A 601 -12.20 -4.64 -30.90
CA LEU A 601 -11.81 -4.11 -32.20
C LEU A 601 -11.53 -5.28 -33.14
N SER A 602 -12.26 -5.38 -34.24
CA SER A 602 -11.97 -6.37 -35.29
C SER A 602 -10.75 -5.97 -36.09
N LEU A 603 -9.81 -6.90 -36.27
CA LEU A 603 -8.60 -6.67 -37.04
C LEU A 603 -8.90 -6.81 -38.55
N PRO A 604 -8.33 -5.95 -39.42
CA PRO A 604 -8.48 -6.08 -40.86
C PRO A 604 -7.72 -7.29 -41.45
N GLU A 605 -6.72 -7.79 -40.70
CA GLU A 605 -5.97 -9.00 -41.00
C GLU A 605 -5.72 -9.76 -39.70
N LYS A 606 -5.66 -11.09 -39.75
CA LYS A 606 -5.36 -11.91 -38.57
C LYS A 606 -4.02 -11.54 -37.94
N ALA A 607 -4.00 -11.42 -36.63
CA ALA A 607 -2.77 -11.23 -35.88
C ALA A 607 -1.88 -12.46 -35.99
N SER A 608 -0.60 -12.26 -36.27
CA SER A 608 0.43 -13.34 -36.30
C SER A 608 1.12 -13.53 -34.96
N ALA A 609 1.12 -12.47 -34.13
CA ALA A 609 1.82 -12.40 -32.85
C ALA A 609 0.96 -11.75 -31.79
N PRO A 610 1.37 -11.81 -30.51
CA PRO A 610 0.82 -10.98 -29.45
C PRO A 610 0.88 -9.49 -29.78
N LEU A 611 -0.11 -8.74 -29.30
CA LEU A 611 -0.04 -7.27 -29.32
C LEU A 611 1.05 -6.75 -28.39
N SER A 612 1.54 -5.55 -28.67
CA SER A 612 2.40 -4.79 -27.74
C SER A 612 1.77 -3.43 -27.47
N VAL A 613 1.89 -2.96 -26.23
CA VAL A 613 1.36 -1.67 -25.80
C VAL A 613 2.48 -0.78 -25.33
N PHE A 614 2.57 0.43 -25.89
CA PHE A 614 3.62 1.39 -25.53
C PHE A 614 3.04 2.74 -25.12
N ASP A 615 3.55 3.26 -24.00
CA ASP A 615 3.37 4.65 -23.60
C ASP A 615 4.71 5.39 -23.77
N TYR A 616 4.94 5.92 -24.97
CA TYR A 616 6.24 6.50 -25.35
C TYR A 616 6.67 7.68 -24.48
N ASP A 617 5.73 8.46 -24.00
CA ASP A 617 6.00 9.72 -23.31
C ASP A 617 5.56 9.72 -21.83
N GLY A 618 5.11 8.56 -21.29
CA GLY A 618 4.65 8.41 -19.90
C GLY A 618 3.34 9.14 -19.59
N ARG A 619 2.59 9.55 -20.63
CA ARG A 619 1.36 10.33 -20.50
C ARG A 619 0.08 9.50 -20.58
N LYS A 620 0.22 8.19 -20.64
CA LYS A 620 -0.86 7.22 -20.84
C LYS A 620 -1.55 7.40 -22.21
N ASP A 621 -0.78 7.86 -23.22
CA ASP A 621 -1.20 7.94 -24.62
C ASP A 621 -0.73 6.68 -25.35
N TYR A 622 -1.34 5.56 -24.95
CA TYR A 622 -0.91 4.24 -25.39
C TYR A 622 -1.04 4.04 -26.90
N ARG A 623 -0.07 3.29 -27.46
CA ARG A 623 -0.10 2.76 -28.81
C ARG A 623 -0.15 1.24 -28.76
N VAL A 624 -1.08 0.67 -29.50
CA VAL A 624 -1.31 -0.76 -29.60
C VAL A 624 -0.80 -1.23 -30.93
N LEU A 625 0.27 -2.02 -30.95
CA LEU A 625 0.90 -2.54 -32.15
C LEU A 625 0.58 -4.03 -32.30
N VAL A 626 0.13 -4.42 -33.52
CA VAL A 626 -0.28 -5.80 -33.81
C VAL A 626 0.39 -6.27 -35.09
N PRO A 627 1.34 -7.21 -35.05
CA PRO A 627 1.86 -7.89 -36.24
C PRO A 627 0.78 -8.79 -36.86
N THR A 628 0.72 -8.84 -38.21
CA THR A 628 -0.28 -9.61 -38.93
C THR A 628 0.31 -10.72 -39.80
N VAL A 629 -0.53 -11.69 -40.20
CA VAL A 629 -0.15 -12.78 -41.10
C VAL A 629 0.21 -12.29 -42.51
N GLY A 630 -0.23 -11.07 -42.89
CA GLY A 630 0.17 -10.38 -44.13
C GLY A 630 1.52 -9.66 -44.01
N ALA A 631 2.33 -9.97 -42.99
CA ALA A 631 3.61 -9.32 -42.71
C ALA A 631 3.50 -7.79 -42.57
N ARG A 632 2.42 -7.30 -42.01
CA ARG A 632 2.20 -5.88 -41.71
C ARG A 632 2.21 -5.65 -40.21
N LEU A 633 2.55 -4.43 -39.81
CA LEU A 633 2.43 -3.96 -38.43
C LEU A 633 1.31 -2.93 -38.35
N LEU A 634 0.22 -3.28 -37.71
CA LEU A 634 -0.89 -2.36 -37.42
C LEU A 634 -0.56 -1.54 -36.17
N ASN A 635 -1.10 -0.32 -36.09
CA ASN A 635 -0.92 0.57 -34.95
C ASN A 635 -2.22 1.32 -34.67
N PHE A 636 -2.75 1.14 -33.47
CA PHE A 636 -3.97 1.79 -33.00
C PHE A 636 -3.67 2.64 -31.77
N ASP A 637 -4.43 3.69 -31.56
CA ASP A 637 -4.51 4.34 -30.26
C ASP A 637 -5.35 3.49 -29.28
N ILE A 638 -5.35 3.88 -28.01
CA ILE A 638 -6.10 3.15 -26.98
C ILE A 638 -7.63 3.33 -27.10
N ALA A 639 -8.11 4.19 -27.98
CA ALA A 639 -9.52 4.28 -28.35
C ALA A 639 -9.92 3.33 -29.49
N GLY A 640 -8.95 2.59 -30.08
CA GLY A 640 -9.15 1.65 -31.19
C GLY A 640 -9.12 2.32 -32.57
N LYS A 641 -8.68 3.57 -32.67
CA LYS A 641 -8.52 4.25 -33.97
C LYS A 641 -7.13 3.99 -34.53
N VAL A 642 -7.03 3.83 -35.83
CA VAL A 642 -5.72 3.77 -36.51
C VAL A 642 -4.96 5.04 -36.20
N THR A 643 -3.69 4.90 -35.81
CA THR A 643 -2.83 6.04 -35.45
C THR A 643 -2.66 6.93 -36.69
N GLU A 644 -2.93 8.23 -36.52
CA GLU A 644 -2.82 9.22 -37.61
C GLU A 644 -1.39 9.26 -38.16
N GLY A 645 -1.27 9.24 -39.48
CA GLY A 645 0.00 9.24 -40.19
C GLY A 645 0.75 7.90 -40.16
N TRP A 646 0.16 6.83 -39.57
CA TRP A 646 0.74 5.50 -39.60
C TRP A 646 0.43 4.80 -40.95
N THR A 647 1.48 4.53 -41.69
CA THR A 647 1.38 3.62 -42.86
C THR A 647 1.94 2.26 -42.41
N PRO A 648 1.13 1.18 -42.39
CA PRO A 648 1.60 -0.10 -41.89
C PRO A 648 2.85 -0.58 -42.64
N PRO A 649 4.03 -0.61 -42.00
CA PRO A 649 5.24 -1.10 -42.62
C PRO A 649 5.09 -2.60 -42.90
N ARG A 650 5.68 -3.07 -44.00
CA ARG A 650 5.78 -4.48 -44.32
C ARG A 650 7.15 -4.98 -43.93
N THR A 651 7.19 -6.10 -43.21
CA THR A 651 8.42 -6.86 -42.96
C THR A 651 8.63 -7.84 -44.11
N PRO A 652 9.88 -8.24 -44.41
CA PRO A 652 10.15 -9.25 -45.45
C PRO A 652 9.43 -10.57 -45.19
N VAL A 653 9.28 -10.95 -43.93
CA VAL A 653 8.68 -12.20 -43.47
C VAL A 653 7.73 -11.89 -42.30
N VAL A 654 6.77 -12.76 -42.06
CA VAL A 654 5.79 -12.63 -40.95
C VAL A 654 6.51 -12.64 -39.60
N CYS A 655 6.20 -11.62 -38.76
CA CYS A 655 6.66 -11.58 -37.39
C CYS A 655 5.78 -12.48 -36.51
N THR A 656 6.41 -13.33 -35.70
CA THR A 656 5.73 -14.27 -34.80
C THR A 656 5.93 -13.92 -33.34
N LEU A 657 6.75 -12.91 -33.06
CA LEU A 657 7.02 -12.38 -31.72
C LEU A 657 6.38 -10.99 -31.55
N PRO A 658 6.07 -10.58 -30.31
CA PRO A 658 5.59 -9.23 -30.02
C PRO A 658 6.65 -8.19 -30.42
N VAL A 659 6.20 -6.96 -30.67
CA VAL A 659 7.09 -5.84 -30.97
C VAL A 659 7.73 -5.34 -29.68
N GLU A 660 9.04 -5.05 -29.74
CA GLU A 660 9.78 -4.49 -28.63
C GLU A 660 10.02 -3.00 -28.79
N HIS A 661 9.99 -2.26 -27.70
CA HIS A 661 10.29 -0.83 -27.69
C HIS A 661 11.54 -0.53 -26.86
N LEU A 662 12.45 0.21 -27.45
CA LEU A 662 13.66 0.72 -26.81
C LEU A 662 13.74 2.22 -26.99
N ARG A 663 14.14 2.93 -25.93
CA ARG A 663 14.47 4.35 -25.99
C ARG A 663 15.95 4.56 -25.73
N ILE A 664 16.69 4.91 -26.79
CA ILE A 664 18.13 5.11 -26.75
C ILE A 664 18.44 6.53 -27.18
N ARG A 665 19.18 7.30 -26.34
CA ARG A 665 19.51 8.71 -26.55
C ARG A 665 18.28 9.56 -26.92
N GLY A 666 17.17 9.32 -26.22
CA GLY A 666 15.90 10.04 -26.44
C GLY A 666 15.15 9.68 -27.72
N LYS A 667 15.63 8.71 -28.51
CA LYS A 667 14.97 8.23 -29.74
C LYS A 667 14.31 6.88 -29.51
N ASP A 668 13.08 6.74 -29.99
CA ASP A 668 12.32 5.49 -29.88
C ASP A 668 12.67 4.55 -31.04
N HIS A 669 12.83 3.25 -30.71
CA HIS A 669 13.11 2.19 -31.65
C HIS A 669 12.11 1.06 -31.40
N LEU A 670 11.45 0.61 -32.47
CA LEU A 670 10.58 -0.55 -32.48
C LEU A 670 11.34 -1.71 -33.11
N LEU A 671 11.54 -2.79 -32.37
CA LEU A 671 12.25 -3.95 -32.82
C LEU A 671 11.29 -5.09 -33.08
N LEU A 672 11.34 -5.65 -34.28
CA LEU A 672 10.56 -6.80 -34.71
C LEU A 672 11.49 -7.94 -35.08
N VAL A 673 11.13 -9.16 -34.69
CA VAL A 673 11.80 -10.38 -35.09
C VAL A 673 10.86 -11.21 -35.94
N ASP A 674 11.26 -11.55 -37.14
CA ASP A 674 10.48 -12.37 -38.06
C ASP A 674 10.70 -13.87 -37.87
N ARG A 675 9.88 -14.67 -38.49
CA ARG A 675 9.94 -16.16 -38.40
C ARG A 675 11.30 -16.74 -38.78
N ASN A 676 12.05 -16.08 -39.66
CA ASN A 676 13.36 -16.55 -40.12
C ASN A 676 14.51 -15.99 -39.29
N GLY A 677 14.19 -15.27 -38.21
CA GLY A 677 15.18 -14.63 -37.34
C GLY A 677 15.72 -13.29 -37.88
N GLY A 678 15.11 -12.74 -38.92
CA GLY A 678 15.44 -11.42 -39.40
C GLY A 678 14.95 -10.36 -38.42
N ILE A 679 15.76 -9.35 -38.14
CA ILE A 679 15.44 -8.27 -37.21
C ILE A 679 15.16 -6.98 -38.01
N THR A 680 14.03 -6.37 -37.79
CA THR A 680 13.67 -5.06 -38.36
C THR A 680 13.61 -4.03 -37.23
N VAL A 681 14.27 -2.87 -37.39
CA VAL A 681 14.24 -1.76 -36.42
C VAL A 681 13.61 -0.56 -37.07
N LEU A 682 12.47 -0.14 -36.53
CA LEU A 682 11.68 0.98 -37.01
C LEU A 682 11.69 2.14 -36.00
N ASP A 683 11.34 3.32 -36.46
CA ASP A 683 10.99 4.42 -35.56
C ASP A 683 9.49 4.35 -35.14
N ARG A 684 9.05 5.24 -34.25
CA ARG A 684 7.67 5.26 -33.78
C ARG A 684 6.64 5.68 -34.86
N ARG A 685 7.08 6.04 -36.07
CA ARG A 685 6.24 6.30 -37.24
C ARG A 685 6.19 5.13 -38.22
N GLY A 686 6.97 4.06 -37.93
CA GLY A 686 7.05 2.88 -38.77
C GLY A 686 8.10 2.98 -39.89
N ALA A 687 8.94 4.02 -39.91
CA ALA A 687 10.03 4.11 -40.88
C ALA A 687 11.27 3.33 -40.42
N PRO A 688 12.01 2.66 -41.34
CA PRO A 688 13.26 1.97 -41.01
C PRO A 688 14.26 2.95 -40.36
N ARG A 689 14.85 2.53 -39.26
CA ARG A 689 15.76 3.37 -38.47
C ARG A 689 17.17 2.82 -38.36
N TYR A 690 17.32 1.51 -38.36
CA TYR A 690 18.59 0.83 -38.24
C TYR A 690 18.54 -0.52 -38.95
N THR A 691 19.66 -0.94 -39.57
CA THR A 691 19.79 -2.24 -40.22
C THR A 691 20.69 -3.14 -39.37
N PRO A 692 20.13 -4.09 -38.60
CA PRO A 692 20.91 -5.02 -37.78
C PRO A 692 21.75 -5.95 -38.63
N LYS A 693 22.92 -6.35 -38.14
CA LYS A 693 23.75 -7.41 -38.69
C LYS A 693 23.46 -8.75 -38.02
N LEU A 694 22.89 -8.75 -36.85
CA LEU A 694 22.46 -9.90 -36.08
C LEU A 694 21.32 -10.60 -36.84
N ALA A 695 21.40 -11.89 -37.03
CA ALA A 695 20.28 -12.75 -37.40
C ALA A 695 20.07 -13.78 -36.31
N VAL A 696 18.85 -13.85 -35.81
CA VAL A 696 18.47 -14.78 -34.75
C VAL A 696 17.93 -16.04 -35.43
N LYS A 697 18.77 -17.07 -35.58
CA LYS A 697 18.33 -18.33 -36.18
C LYS A 697 17.63 -19.21 -35.13
N ASP A 698 16.59 -19.90 -35.58
CA ASP A 698 15.89 -20.93 -34.79
C ASP A 698 15.41 -20.45 -33.40
N ALA A 699 15.04 -19.17 -33.30
CA ALA A 699 14.52 -18.62 -32.06
C ALA A 699 13.16 -19.23 -31.71
N ALA A 700 13.10 -19.97 -30.62
CA ALA A 700 11.86 -20.44 -30.04
C ALA A 700 11.15 -19.26 -29.26
N ARG A 701 11.94 -18.45 -28.58
CA ARG A 701 11.44 -17.26 -27.89
C ARG A 701 12.52 -16.19 -27.67
N VAL A 702 12.12 -14.93 -27.65
CA VAL A 702 12.95 -13.85 -27.16
C VAL A 702 12.76 -13.75 -25.64
N ILE A 703 13.86 -13.78 -24.90
CA ILE A 703 13.83 -13.72 -23.43
C ILE A 703 13.92 -12.29 -22.95
N GLY A 704 14.74 -11.44 -23.60
CA GLY A 704 14.91 -10.07 -23.17
C GLY A 704 15.81 -9.23 -24.08
N LEU A 705 15.93 -7.97 -23.73
CA LEU A 705 16.78 -6.98 -24.36
C LEU A 705 17.63 -6.28 -23.32
N GLU A 706 18.93 -6.15 -23.61
CA GLU A 706 19.87 -5.30 -22.88
C GLU A 706 20.15 -4.06 -23.74
N PRO A 707 19.56 -2.88 -23.41
CA PRO A 707 19.84 -1.67 -24.17
C PRO A 707 21.30 -1.26 -24.10
N GLY A 708 21.92 -0.98 -25.26
CA GLY A 708 23.24 -0.38 -25.34
C GLY A 708 23.18 1.15 -25.28
N LEU A 709 24.34 1.79 -25.28
CA LEU A 709 24.43 3.26 -25.42
C LEU A 709 23.99 3.70 -26.82
N GLU A 710 24.18 2.84 -27.82
CA GLU A 710 23.68 2.98 -29.18
C GLU A 710 22.85 1.75 -29.59
N ILE A 711 21.98 1.93 -30.59
CA ILE A 711 21.10 0.86 -31.02
C ILE A 711 21.84 -0.40 -31.46
N GLY A 712 23.00 -0.27 -32.15
CA GLY A 712 23.83 -1.37 -32.58
C GLY A 712 24.42 -2.18 -31.43
N GLU A 713 24.69 -1.54 -30.29
CA GLU A 713 25.25 -2.19 -29.10
C GLU A 713 24.18 -2.93 -28.28
N THR A 714 22.92 -2.70 -28.57
CA THR A 714 21.81 -3.40 -27.91
C THR A 714 21.95 -4.90 -28.12
N ARG A 715 21.81 -5.67 -27.04
CA ARG A 715 21.88 -7.12 -27.08
C ARG A 715 20.47 -7.71 -26.97
N LEU A 716 20.20 -8.64 -27.87
CA LEU A 716 19.01 -9.49 -27.79
C LEU A 716 19.43 -10.80 -27.10
N ILE A 717 18.57 -11.25 -26.18
CA ILE A 717 18.71 -12.55 -25.52
C ILE A 717 17.54 -13.42 -25.95
N TRP A 718 17.81 -14.60 -26.44
CA TRP A 718 16.78 -15.54 -26.91
C TRP A 718 17.12 -16.98 -26.56
N GLU A 719 16.13 -17.83 -26.60
CA GLU A 719 16.27 -19.28 -26.50
C GLU A 719 15.98 -19.89 -27.88
N ASP A 720 16.83 -20.77 -28.32
CA ASP A 720 16.61 -21.50 -29.56
C ASP A 720 15.70 -22.73 -29.35
N VAL A 721 15.41 -23.46 -30.43
CA VAL A 721 14.57 -24.66 -30.38
C VAL A 721 15.20 -25.81 -29.58
N GLU A 722 16.53 -25.78 -29.38
CA GLU A 722 17.29 -26.74 -28.58
C GLU A 722 17.40 -26.32 -27.11
N ARG A 723 16.75 -25.23 -26.74
CA ARG A 723 16.78 -24.60 -25.41
C ARG A 723 18.12 -23.98 -25.00
N ASN A 724 19.02 -23.75 -25.95
CA ASN A 724 20.23 -22.98 -25.68
C ASN A 724 19.88 -21.51 -25.54
N ARG A 725 20.47 -20.87 -24.55
CA ARG A 725 20.32 -19.41 -24.37
C ARG A 725 21.45 -18.68 -25.07
N LEU A 726 21.08 -17.79 -25.96
CA LEU A 726 21.98 -17.07 -26.82
C LEU A 726 21.85 -15.57 -26.56
N ARG A 727 22.95 -14.84 -26.72
CA ARG A 727 23.01 -13.39 -26.62
C ARG A 727 23.79 -12.84 -27.79
N GLY A 728 23.26 -11.82 -28.46
CA GLY A 728 23.94 -11.20 -29.57
C GLY A 728 23.71 -9.71 -29.65
N ARG A 729 24.74 -8.94 -30.05
CA ARG A 729 24.60 -7.51 -30.33
C ARG A 729 23.96 -7.31 -31.69
N LEU A 730 23.14 -6.27 -31.87
CA LEU A 730 22.51 -5.98 -33.15
C LEU A 730 23.52 -5.65 -34.28
N ASP A 731 24.72 -5.19 -33.94
CA ASP A 731 25.81 -4.88 -34.90
C ASP A 731 26.92 -5.93 -34.96
N GLY A 732 26.82 -7.05 -34.25
CA GLY A 732 27.93 -7.91 -33.97
C GLY A 732 27.61 -9.39 -33.80
N PRO A 733 28.57 -10.19 -33.28
CA PRO A 733 28.46 -11.63 -33.13
C PRO A 733 27.48 -12.08 -32.07
N VAL A 734 27.18 -13.39 -32.13
CA VAL A 734 26.38 -14.13 -31.16
C VAL A 734 27.30 -14.80 -30.15
N ASP A 735 27.01 -14.61 -28.86
CA ASP A 735 27.71 -15.30 -27.79
C ASP A 735 26.78 -16.33 -27.15
N THR A 736 27.27 -17.55 -26.98
CA THR A 736 26.53 -18.58 -26.24
C THR A 736 26.67 -18.29 -24.75
N LEU A 737 25.55 -18.14 -24.08
CA LEU A 737 25.51 -17.91 -22.62
C LEU A 737 25.52 -19.29 -21.92
N THR A 738 26.61 -19.62 -21.27
CA THR A 738 26.62 -20.61 -20.20
C THR A 738 26.17 -19.92 -18.94
N LEU A 739 24.90 -20.00 -18.60
CA LEU A 739 24.33 -19.28 -17.46
C LEU A 739 24.05 -20.22 -16.30
N ASP A 740 24.50 -19.75 -15.15
CA ASP A 740 23.81 -19.94 -13.88
C ASP A 740 22.46 -19.21 -14.02
N ALA A 741 21.40 -19.97 -14.30
CA ALA A 741 20.22 -19.51 -15.06
C ALA A 741 19.36 -18.44 -14.38
N ASP A 742 19.42 -18.27 -13.06
CA ASP A 742 18.43 -17.49 -12.32
C ASP A 742 18.90 -16.07 -11.93
N SER A 743 20.18 -15.84 -11.76
CA SER A 743 20.69 -14.55 -11.29
C SER A 743 20.68 -13.43 -12.34
N MET A 744 20.78 -13.76 -13.63
CA MET A 744 20.79 -12.76 -14.72
C MET A 744 19.38 -12.38 -15.20
N LEU A 745 18.42 -13.29 -15.11
CA LEU A 745 17.03 -13.03 -15.51
C LEU A 745 16.31 -12.06 -14.55
N LEU A 746 16.76 -11.99 -13.31
CA LEU A 746 16.22 -11.07 -12.29
C LEU A 746 16.53 -9.58 -12.56
N ASN A 747 17.54 -9.29 -13.39
CA ASN A 747 17.98 -7.92 -13.67
C ASN A 747 17.60 -7.40 -15.07
N LEU A 748 16.89 -8.21 -15.87
CA LEU A 748 16.43 -7.77 -17.18
C LEU A 748 15.20 -6.85 -17.04
N PRO A 749 15.16 -5.69 -17.73
CA PRO A 749 14.06 -4.72 -17.59
C PRO A 749 12.71 -5.24 -18.06
N ARG A 750 12.65 -6.35 -18.80
CA ARG A 750 11.43 -7.07 -19.17
C ARG A 750 11.72 -8.56 -19.36
N LEU A 751 11.10 -9.38 -18.51
CA LEU A 751 10.93 -10.81 -18.76
C LEU A 751 9.57 -11.00 -19.46
N TYR A 752 9.57 -11.65 -20.62
CA TYR A 752 8.33 -12.08 -21.26
C TYR A 752 7.85 -13.34 -20.57
N PRO A 753 6.71 -13.33 -19.88
CA PRO A 753 6.24 -14.52 -19.20
C PRO A 753 5.92 -15.66 -20.16
N TRP A 754 5.78 -15.40 -21.48
CA TRP A 754 5.63 -16.47 -22.46
C TRP A 754 5.44 -15.96 -23.91
N ALA A 755 6.25 -16.43 -24.83
CA ALA A 755 5.98 -16.42 -26.27
C ALA A 755 6.18 -17.85 -26.79
N GLY A 756 5.39 -18.78 -26.26
CA GLY A 756 5.38 -20.16 -26.74
C GLY A 756 4.46 -20.31 -27.93
N THR A 757 4.91 -21.03 -28.93
CA THR A 757 4.04 -21.64 -29.91
C THR A 757 3.08 -22.59 -29.18
N THR A 758 1.88 -22.76 -29.70
CA THR A 758 0.72 -23.46 -29.11
C THR A 758 0.96 -24.98 -28.80
N GLU A 759 2.19 -25.45 -28.70
CA GLU A 759 2.52 -26.87 -28.56
C GLU A 759 3.28 -27.26 -27.28
N GLU A 760 3.62 -26.32 -26.38
CA GLU A 760 4.23 -26.73 -25.11
C GLU A 760 3.18 -27.24 -24.13
N PRO A 761 3.38 -28.45 -23.56
CA PRO A 761 2.43 -28.96 -22.57
C PRO A 761 2.53 -28.20 -21.25
N LEU A 762 1.38 -27.73 -20.72
CA LEU A 762 1.23 -27.30 -19.33
C LEU A 762 1.81 -28.38 -18.37
N PRO A 763 2.35 -28.00 -17.21
CA PRO A 763 1.92 -26.88 -16.39
C PRO A 763 2.76 -25.62 -16.55
N HIS A 764 2.10 -24.49 -16.85
CA HIS A 764 2.74 -23.20 -16.78
C HIS A 764 2.70 -22.69 -15.34
N SER A 765 3.82 -22.21 -14.84
CA SER A 765 3.90 -21.63 -13.52
C SER A 765 4.60 -20.27 -13.56
N VAL A 766 4.11 -19.35 -12.76
CA VAL A 766 4.68 -18.03 -12.53
C VAL A 766 4.96 -17.88 -11.04
N VAL A 767 6.12 -17.35 -10.70
CA VAL A 767 6.50 -17.12 -9.31
C VAL A 767 6.50 -15.62 -9.03
N GLN A 768 5.59 -15.18 -8.19
CA GLN A 768 5.47 -13.80 -7.79
C GLN A 768 4.73 -13.72 -6.44
N ASP A 769 5.02 -12.71 -5.65
CA ASP A 769 4.22 -12.33 -4.50
C ASP A 769 2.87 -11.79 -5.00
N ILE A 770 1.81 -12.61 -4.92
CA ILE A 770 0.50 -12.29 -5.51
C ILE A 770 -0.44 -11.59 -4.53
N ASP A 771 -0.29 -11.83 -3.26
CA ASP A 771 -1.10 -11.21 -2.21
C ASP A 771 -0.34 -10.09 -1.50
N LEU A 772 0.91 -9.89 -1.88
CA LEU A 772 1.83 -8.88 -1.39
C LEU A 772 2.18 -9.09 0.10
N ASP A 773 2.28 -10.31 0.55
CA ASP A 773 2.68 -10.66 1.91
C ASP A 773 4.21 -10.76 2.09
N GLY A 774 4.97 -10.52 1.03
CA GLY A 774 6.43 -10.59 1.00
C GLY A 774 6.99 -11.98 0.69
N VAL A 775 6.15 -12.99 0.62
CA VAL A 775 6.50 -14.35 0.20
C VAL A 775 6.08 -14.54 -1.24
N LYS A 776 6.97 -15.09 -2.07
CA LYS A 776 6.61 -15.42 -3.44
C LYS A 776 5.80 -16.70 -3.48
N GLU A 777 4.70 -16.67 -4.21
CA GLU A 777 3.91 -17.83 -4.52
C GLU A 777 4.23 -18.36 -5.92
N ARG A 778 4.15 -19.68 -6.05
CA ARG A 778 4.10 -20.34 -7.33
C ARG A 778 2.63 -20.53 -7.73
N VAL A 779 2.22 -19.79 -8.74
CA VAL A 779 0.90 -19.92 -9.37
C VAL A 779 1.05 -20.88 -10.54
N THR A 780 0.33 -21.98 -10.52
CA THR A 780 0.41 -23.02 -11.56
C THR A 780 -0.97 -23.24 -12.15
N ALA A 781 -1.05 -23.24 -13.48
CA ALA A 781 -2.24 -23.62 -14.23
C ALA A 781 -2.01 -24.99 -14.87
N THR A 782 -2.92 -25.92 -14.67
CA THR A 782 -2.78 -27.31 -15.11
C THR A 782 -3.71 -27.66 -16.26
N THR A 783 -3.33 -28.64 -17.07
CA THR A 783 -4.12 -29.09 -18.23
C THR A 783 -5.46 -29.72 -17.86
N ASP A 784 -5.63 -30.14 -16.62
CA ASP A 784 -6.90 -30.68 -16.08
C ASP A 784 -7.86 -29.57 -15.61
N GLY A 785 -7.48 -28.30 -15.77
CA GLY A 785 -8.35 -27.18 -15.50
C GLY A 785 -8.26 -26.65 -14.05
N HIS A 786 -7.15 -26.89 -13.36
CA HIS A 786 -6.94 -26.34 -12.03
C HIS A 786 -5.91 -25.19 -12.04
N VAL A 787 -6.21 -24.16 -11.25
CA VAL A 787 -5.26 -23.14 -10.86
C VAL A 787 -4.89 -23.38 -9.41
N THR A 788 -3.60 -23.60 -9.14
CA THR A 788 -3.08 -23.87 -7.79
C THR A 788 -2.08 -22.79 -7.39
N VAL A 789 -2.10 -22.40 -6.14
CA VAL A 789 -1.13 -21.46 -5.56
C VAL A 789 -0.53 -22.09 -4.33
N GLY A 790 0.80 -22.14 -4.30
CA GLY A 790 1.58 -22.62 -3.16
C GLY A 790 2.75 -21.68 -2.88
N ALA A 791 3.26 -21.67 -1.65
CA ALA A 791 4.47 -20.92 -1.34
C ALA A 791 5.66 -21.48 -2.14
N GLU A 792 6.49 -20.60 -2.70
CA GLU A 792 7.77 -21.00 -3.27
C GLU A 792 8.75 -21.27 -2.12
N ARG A 793 9.46 -22.41 -2.22
CA ARG A 793 10.51 -22.82 -1.26
C ARG A 793 11.87 -22.34 -1.72
#